data_f8e48d03298195384ca9e0629aa7c306
#
_entry.id   f8e48d03298195384ca9e0629aa7c306
#
_cell.length_a   1.000
_cell.length_b   1.000
_cell.length_c   1.000
_cell.angle_alpha   90.00
_cell.angle_beta   90.00
_cell.angle_gamma   90.00
#
_symmetry.space_group_name_H-M   'P 1'
#
loop_
_entity.id
_entity.type
_entity.pdbx_description
1 polymer ?
#
loop_
_entity_poly.entity_id
_entity_poly.type
_entity_poly.pdbx_seq_one_letter_code
_entity_poly.pdbx_strand_id
1 'polypeptide(L)'
;MGEESRQYKERTGEITRWTNSVFGGMPTYQTAPSYESSTTLNHVLSAYHLWLPENVWYVFAYLLGFYILLRSFDFRWYLATLGAIVWAFSSYFFIIIAAGHIWKVLALAYLPPMIAGILLAYRGKYLAGLAVTGIFTAFEINANHVQMTYYYLFIILFLVIGFFISAIRNKQIMHFIKASAVCILAGILGVLVNIPNLYHTWEYQKESMRGKSELVKQNTANQTSSGLDRDYITQWSYGIDETWTLLVPNTKGGSSMTPISQCKAAQEKADPMYMEIYQQMGQYWGEQPGTSGPVYVGAFVLMLFILGLFIVKGSIKWALLGATILSIMLSWGRNMMWFTDLFIDYCPMYAKFRTVASILVIAEFTIPLLGMLALKKVIDEPDCVKTTIKGKKVNWLMVSFVLTGGIAALFAIAPTLFFDSFVSQAEMRALSGIPQEQLAPLLANLREIRIATFTSDCWRSFFIIFLCTVVINVYRIKKINAVTAVSIIAVVCLVDMWQVNKRYLNDDMFVSNTLRTAPVEPTETDRIILQDKSLDYRVLNLASNTFNENETSFFHKSIGGYHAAKLRRYQELIENHIAPEMQAGFNAIAQAQGDMSKVNGDSIIPVINMLNTKYLILPLQEGKTMPLQNPYAMGNAWFVNEVMYVDNANKEIEALGKTDLHTVAIADKSFESVIGKSSVQDSTSTVTLTKYEPNELHYDVNSKNGGVVVFSEIYYPGWSCTVDGQPVEIGRANYVLRAIQVKPGQHKVVMEFRPKSLATTETIAYIALIALFIAVIVSVVLSVKKNAKK
;
A
#
# COMPACT_ATOMS: atom_id res chain seq x y z
N MET A 1 -15.77 -1.16 3.55
CA MET A 1 -15.28 -2.46 4.07
C MET A 1 -15.36 -2.60 5.59
N GLY A 2 -15.07 -1.57 6.38
CA GLY A 2 -15.09 -1.66 7.84
C GLY A 2 -16.44 -1.36 8.53
N GLU A 3 -17.47 -1.06 7.75
CA GLU A 3 -18.75 -0.59 8.28
C GLU A 3 -19.46 -1.69 9.10
N GLU A 4 -19.51 -2.91 8.59
CA GLU A 4 -20.09 -4.05 9.31
C GLU A 4 -19.38 -4.28 10.66
N SER A 5 -18.04 -4.20 10.68
CA SER A 5 -17.25 -4.34 11.92
C SER A 5 -17.51 -3.18 12.89
N ARG A 6 -17.70 -1.96 12.38
CA ARG A 6 -18.05 -0.78 13.19
C ARG A 6 -19.43 -0.95 13.81
N GLN A 7 -20.44 -1.28 13.02
CA GLN A 7 -21.81 -1.50 13.49
C GLN A 7 -21.90 -2.65 14.51
N TYR A 8 -21.16 -3.75 14.26
CA TYR A 8 -21.09 -4.86 15.22
C TYR A 8 -20.53 -4.39 16.57
N LYS A 9 -19.41 -3.64 16.54
CA LYS A 9 -18.77 -3.11 17.76
C LYS A 9 -19.68 -2.10 18.49
N GLU A 10 -20.36 -1.22 17.78
CA GLU A 10 -21.29 -0.25 18.39
C GLU A 10 -22.47 -0.92 19.08
N ARG A 11 -22.96 -2.04 18.50
CA ARG A 11 -24.10 -2.78 19.04
C ARG A 11 -23.74 -3.72 20.20
N THR A 12 -22.58 -4.39 20.10
CA THR A 12 -22.21 -5.45 21.06
C THR A 12 -21.10 -5.05 22.03
N GLY A 13 -20.33 -4.02 21.72
CA GLY A 13 -19.08 -3.68 22.42
C GLY A 13 -17.87 -4.56 22.04
N GLU A 14 -18.08 -5.65 21.27
CA GLU A 14 -17.06 -6.60 20.89
C GLU A 14 -16.46 -6.28 19.51
N ILE A 15 -15.25 -6.78 19.25
CA ILE A 15 -14.57 -6.64 17.96
C ILE A 15 -14.75 -7.94 17.17
N THR A 16 -15.41 -7.87 16.01
CA THR A 16 -15.43 -9.01 15.09
C THR A 16 -14.09 -9.18 14.36
N ARG A 17 -13.73 -10.44 14.09
CA ARG A 17 -12.53 -10.80 13.31
C ARG A 17 -12.86 -11.28 11.90
N TRP A 18 -14.15 -11.26 11.54
CA TRP A 18 -14.67 -11.63 10.23
C TRP A 18 -15.62 -10.56 9.72
N THR A 19 -15.66 -10.37 8.40
CA THR A 19 -16.63 -9.53 7.70
C THR A 19 -17.19 -10.27 6.51
N ASN A 20 -18.48 -10.13 6.25
CA ASN A 20 -19.16 -10.63 5.05
C ASN A 20 -19.47 -9.50 4.04
N SER A 21 -19.06 -8.26 4.35
CA SER A 21 -19.36 -7.09 3.50
C SER A 21 -18.67 -7.10 2.15
N VAL A 22 -17.56 -7.85 1.98
CA VAL A 22 -16.78 -7.94 0.73
C VAL A 22 -16.39 -9.38 0.41
N PHE A 23 -16.31 -9.71 -0.89
CA PHE A 23 -15.86 -11.01 -1.41
C PHE A 23 -16.58 -12.21 -0.81
N GLY A 24 -17.85 -12.03 -0.42
CA GLY A 24 -18.62 -13.06 0.24
C GLY A 24 -18.15 -13.46 1.64
N GLY A 25 -17.06 -12.88 2.13
CA GLY A 25 -16.53 -13.09 3.48
C GLY A 25 -15.00 -13.22 3.55
N MET A 26 -14.38 -12.52 4.52
CA MET A 26 -12.95 -12.60 4.79
C MET A 26 -12.61 -12.13 6.21
N PRO A 27 -11.42 -12.51 6.76
CA PRO A 27 -10.96 -11.98 8.04
C PRO A 27 -10.73 -10.47 7.99
N THR A 28 -10.99 -9.79 9.12
CA THR A 28 -10.82 -8.33 9.24
C THR A 28 -9.37 -7.89 9.47
N TYR A 29 -8.41 -8.81 9.49
CA TYR A 29 -7.01 -8.55 9.86
C TYR A 29 -6.33 -7.46 9.03
N GLN A 30 -6.76 -7.25 7.77
CA GLN A 30 -6.21 -6.23 6.87
C GLN A 30 -7.25 -5.21 6.39
N THR A 31 -8.54 -5.44 6.62
CA THR A 31 -9.62 -4.51 6.24
C THR A 31 -9.99 -3.55 7.34
N ALA A 32 -10.06 -4.05 8.59
CA ALA A 32 -10.37 -3.27 9.79
C ALA A 32 -9.59 -3.80 11.00
N PRO A 33 -8.24 -3.75 10.98
CA PRO A 33 -7.43 -4.26 12.08
C PRO A 33 -7.70 -3.45 13.35
N SER A 34 -8.10 -4.13 14.41
CA SER A 34 -8.38 -3.52 15.71
C SER A 34 -7.91 -4.44 16.82
N TYR A 35 -6.95 -3.98 17.63
CA TYR A 35 -6.37 -4.71 18.74
C TYR A 35 -6.29 -3.79 19.96
N GLU A 36 -6.50 -4.33 21.17
CA GLU A 36 -6.52 -3.53 22.41
C GLU A 36 -5.15 -2.91 22.70
N SER A 37 -4.07 -3.68 22.52
CA SER A 37 -2.70 -3.19 22.66
C SER A 37 -2.37 -2.07 21.67
N SER A 38 -2.85 -2.19 20.41
CA SER A 38 -2.70 -1.12 19.41
C SER A 38 -3.49 0.14 19.79
N THR A 39 -4.68 0.00 20.36
CA THR A 39 -5.47 1.13 20.86
C THR A 39 -4.72 1.88 21.97
N THR A 40 -4.12 1.13 22.92
CA THR A 40 -3.29 1.72 23.96
C THR A 40 -2.07 2.45 23.39
N LEU A 41 -1.38 1.86 22.41
CA LEU A 41 -0.26 2.49 21.70
C LEU A 41 -0.68 3.77 20.95
N ASN A 42 -1.89 3.80 20.37
CA ASN A 42 -2.41 4.95 19.65
C ASN A 42 -2.65 6.17 20.56
N HIS A 43 -2.93 6.00 21.86
CA HIS A 43 -2.99 7.13 22.81
C HIS A 43 -1.62 7.80 22.98
N VAL A 44 -0.53 7.01 23.03
CA VAL A 44 0.85 7.53 23.08
C VAL A 44 1.22 8.21 21.77
N LEU A 45 0.80 7.62 20.66
CA LEU A 45 0.98 8.17 19.33
C LEU A 45 0.28 9.52 19.17
N SER A 46 -0.95 9.66 19.66
CA SER A 46 -1.68 10.94 19.69
C SER A 46 -0.95 12.01 20.49
N ALA A 47 -0.30 11.64 21.59
CA ALA A 47 0.54 12.57 22.36
C ALA A 47 1.78 13.00 21.56
N TYR A 48 2.42 12.10 20.81
CA TYR A 48 3.53 12.43 19.89
C TYR A 48 3.10 13.39 18.79
N HIS A 49 1.88 13.26 18.29
CA HIS A 49 1.28 14.13 17.28
C HIS A 49 0.66 15.41 17.86
N LEU A 50 0.78 15.66 19.18
CA LEU A 50 0.21 16.80 19.90
C LEU A 50 -1.30 16.95 19.71
N TRP A 51 -2.04 15.86 19.48
CA TRP A 51 -3.49 15.83 19.17
C TRP A 51 -3.90 16.78 18.02
N LEU A 52 -3.00 17.08 17.10
CA LEU A 52 -3.29 17.87 15.92
C LEU A 52 -4.31 17.17 15.01
N PRO A 53 -5.11 17.91 14.22
CA PRO A 53 -5.99 17.31 13.21
C PRO A 53 -5.22 16.44 12.20
N GLU A 54 -5.86 15.38 11.67
CA GLU A 54 -5.20 14.38 10.80
C GLU A 54 -4.39 14.99 9.66
N ASN A 55 -4.98 15.90 8.89
CA ASN A 55 -4.31 16.50 7.74
C ASN A 55 -3.08 17.34 8.13
N VAL A 56 -3.04 17.86 9.36
CA VAL A 56 -1.94 18.69 9.86
C VAL A 56 -0.83 17.83 10.45
N TRP A 57 -1.18 16.82 11.28
CA TRP A 57 -0.17 16.07 11.99
C TRP A 57 0.63 15.13 11.07
N TYR A 58 0.12 14.75 9.89
CA TYR A 58 0.92 13.96 8.93
C TYR A 58 2.21 14.69 8.56
N VAL A 59 2.09 15.93 8.08
CA VAL A 59 3.26 16.75 7.73
C VAL A 59 4.08 17.12 8.97
N PHE A 60 3.41 17.39 10.11
CA PHE A 60 4.08 17.65 11.38
C PHE A 60 4.95 16.47 11.82
N ALA A 61 4.47 15.24 11.71
CA ALA A 61 5.23 14.03 12.06
C ALA A 61 6.48 13.86 11.17
N TYR A 62 6.37 14.18 9.88
CA TYR A 62 7.53 14.20 8.98
C TYR A 62 8.56 15.25 9.43
N LEU A 63 8.11 16.49 9.65
CA LEU A 63 8.99 17.58 10.11
C LEU A 63 9.68 17.19 11.43
N LEU A 64 8.92 16.75 12.42
CA LEU A 64 9.43 16.41 13.74
C LEU A 64 10.38 15.22 13.69
N GLY A 65 10.03 14.17 12.94
CA GLY A 65 10.82 12.95 12.82
C GLY A 65 12.21 13.22 12.23
N PHE A 66 12.29 13.96 11.12
CA PHE A 66 13.57 14.27 10.50
C PHE A 66 14.37 15.30 11.30
N TYR A 67 13.69 16.25 11.98
CA TYR A 67 14.34 17.15 12.93
C TYR A 67 15.02 16.36 14.07
N ILE A 68 14.33 15.39 14.68
CA ILE A 68 14.90 14.51 15.72
C ILE A 68 16.13 13.78 15.19
N LEU A 69 16.05 13.23 13.97
CA LEU A 69 17.16 12.54 13.33
C LEU A 69 18.38 13.47 13.21
N LEU A 70 18.21 14.64 12.64
CA LEU A 70 19.34 15.58 12.46
C LEU A 70 19.90 16.08 13.79
N ARG A 71 19.04 16.29 14.82
CA ARG A 71 19.52 16.60 16.18
C ARG A 71 20.37 15.47 16.77
N SER A 72 20.08 14.21 16.42
CA SER A 72 20.91 13.07 16.84
C SER A 72 22.28 13.03 16.14
N PHE A 73 22.42 13.70 15.00
CA PHE A 73 23.70 13.97 14.31
C PHE A 73 24.40 15.26 14.77
N ASP A 74 24.01 15.87 15.90
CA ASP A 74 24.55 17.13 16.44
C ASP A 74 24.41 18.32 15.48
N PHE A 75 23.32 18.35 14.68
CA PHE A 75 23.00 19.55 13.90
C PHE A 75 22.56 20.69 14.83
N ARG A 76 22.96 21.92 14.50
CA ARG A 76 22.38 23.13 15.09
C ARG A 76 20.90 23.23 14.70
N TRP A 77 20.06 23.82 15.56
CA TRP A 77 18.61 23.87 15.37
C TRP A 77 18.17 24.38 13.99
N TYR A 78 18.78 25.46 13.49
CA TYR A 78 18.40 26.04 12.19
C TYR A 78 18.73 25.12 10.99
N LEU A 79 19.82 24.37 11.05
CA LEU A 79 20.14 23.35 10.05
C LEU A 79 19.20 22.15 10.14
N ALA A 80 18.85 21.74 11.36
CA ALA A 80 17.89 20.67 11.55
C ALA A 80 16.49 21.05 11.05
N THR A 81 16.09 22.32 11.23
CA THR A 81 14.81 22.85 10.70
C THR A 81 14.80 22.84 9.15
N LEU A 82 15.87 23.34 8.50
CA LEU A 82 15.98 23.25 7.05
C LEU A 82 15.89 21.80 6.57
N GLY A 83 16.63 20.89 7.21
CA GLY A 83 16.59 19.48 6.84
C GLY A 83 15.22 18.84 7.03
N ALA A 84 14.51 19.21 8.10
CA ALA A 84 13.11 18.78 8.31
C ALA A 84 12.19 19.26 7.18
N ILE A 85 12.33 20.53 6.75
CA ILE A 85 11.57 21.10 5.65
C ILE A 85 11.85 20.34 4.35
N VAL A 86 13.12 20.21 3.94
CA VAL A 86 13.45 19.61 2.64
C VAL A 86 13.09 18.13 2.56
N TRP A 87 13.03 17.42 3.69
CA TRP A 87 12.54 16.03 3.69
C TRP A 87 11.03 15.98 3.69
N ALA A 88 10.36 16.67 4.62
CA ALA A 88 8.91 16.62 4.79
C ALA A 88 8.13 17.13 3.56
N PHE A 89 8.72 18.02 2.78
CA PHE A 89 8.13 18.58 1.55
C PHE A 89 8.57 17.84 0.27
N SER A 90 9.25 16.68 0.34
CA SER A 90 9.42 15.81 -0.82
C SER A 90 8.04 15.47 -1.42
N SER A 91 7.95 15.53 -2.76
CA SER A 91 6.64 15.46 -3.42
C SER A 91 5.90 14.16 -3.18
N TYR A 92 6.61 13.06 -3.03
CA TYR A 92 6.01 11.75 -2.81
C TYR A 92 5.09 11.71 -1.58
N PHE A 93 5.45 12.40 -0.50
CA PHE A 93 4.64 12.41 0.72
C PHE A 93 3.28 13.08 0.50
N PHE A 94 3.24 14.16 -0.26
CA PHE A 94 1.99 14.84 -0.62
C PHE A 94 1.16 14.04 -1.62
N ILE A 95 1.82 13.38 -2.57
CA ILE A 95 1.18 12.51 -3.57
C ILE A 95 0.48 11.33 -2.89
N ILE A 96 1.13 10.66 -1.94
CA ILE A 96 0.53 9.52 -1.22
C ILE A 96 -0.56 9.95 -0.23
N ILE A 97 -0.52 11.18 0.31
CA ILE A 97 -1.61 11.78 1.09
C ILE A 97 -2.81 12.01 0.16
N ALA A 98 -2.61 12.65 -0.98
CA ALA A 98 -3.66 12.90 -1.98
C ALA A 98 -4.30 11.59 -2.49
N ALA A 99 -3.48 10.56 -2.70
CA ALA A 99 -3.93 9.23 -3.11
C ALA A 99 -4.59 8.40 -2.00
N GLY A 100 -4.65 8.90 -0.75
CA GLY A 100 -5.29 8.21 0.38
C GLY A 100 -4.50 7.03 0.95
N HIS A 101 -3.20 6.90 0.64
CA HIS A 101 -2.35 5.81 1.15
C HIS A 101 -1.87 6.07 2.59
N ILE A 102 -2.80 6.29 3.52
CA ILE A 102 -2.52 6.78 4.87
C ILE A 102 -1.59 5.86 5.66
N TRP A 103 -1.75 4.54 5.58
CA TRP A 103 -0.84 3.61 6.28
C TRP A 103 0.61 3.75 5.81
N LYS A 104 0.82 4.01 4.50
CA LYS A 104 2.15 4.31 3.96
C LYS A 104 2.67 5.65 4.48
N VAL A 105 1.81 6.68 4.53
CA VAL A 105 2.14 7.99 5.11
C VAL A 105 2.63 7.85 6.55
N LEU A 106 1.93 7.07 7.37
CA LEU A 106 2.29 6.84 8.77
C LEU A 106 3.61 6.09 8.92
N ALA A 107 3.79 4.99 8.21
CA ALA A 107 5.02 4.20 8.28
C ALA A 107 6.25 5.06 7.94
N LEU A 108 6.16 5.87 6.88
CA LEU A 108 7.27 6.75 6.46
C LEU A 108 7.63 7.80 7.52
N ALA A 109 6.64 8.31 8.28
CA ALA A 109 6.87 9.35 9.29
C ALA A 109 7.76 8.90 10.45
N TYR A 110 7.77 7.60 10.77
CA TYR A 110 8.47 7.08 11.96
C TYR A 110 9.87 6.51 11.66
N LEU A 111 10.24 6.37 10.38
CA LEU A 111 11.60 5.95 10.00
C LEU A 111 12.70 6.87 10.53
N PRO A 112 12.65 8.21 10.33
CA PRO A 112 13.76 9.07 10.75
C PRO A 112 14.03 9.01 12.27
N PRO A 113 13.02 9.11 13.16
CA PRO A 113 13.30 9.01 14.60
C PRO A 113 13.71 7.60 15.02
N MET A 114 13.29 6.53 14.33
CA MET A 114 13.81 5.18 14.56
C MET A 114 15.31 5.10 14.25
N ILE A 115 15.75 5.63 13.11
CA ILE A 115 17.18 5.72 12.77
C ILE A 115 17.94 6.60 13.76
N ALA A 116 17.33 7.67 14.28
CA ALA A 116 17.94 8.48 15.36
C ALA A 116 18.24 7.63 16.61
N GLY A 117 17.32 6.76 17.00
CA GLY A 117 17.53 5.83 18.12
C GLY A 117 18.70 4.87 17.87
N ILE A 118 18.77 4.28 16.67
CA ILE A 118 19.88 3.41 16.25
C ILE A 118 21.20 4.19 16.35
N LEU A 119 21.26 5.41 15.80
CA LEU A 119 22.45 6.26 15.90
C LEU A 119 22.86 6.55 17.35
N LEU A 120 21.89 6.82 18.24
CA LEU A 120 22.16 7.04 19.67
C LEU A 120 22.82 5.81 20.32
N ALA A 121 22.38 4.59 19.98
CA ALA A 121 22.99 3.36 20.45
C ALA A 121 24.46 3.24 19.99
N TYR A 122 24.72 3.46 18.70
CA TYR A 122 26.08 3.45 18.16
C TYR A 122 26.96 4.63 18.62
N ARG A 123 26.38 5.64 19.25
CA ARG A 123 27.07 6.73 19.95
C ARG A 123 27.29 6.44 21.44
N GLY A 124 27.01 5.21 21.91
CA GLY A 124 27.19 4.80 23.30
C GLY A 124 26.08 5.23 24.26
N LYS A 125 25.01 5.87 23.75
CA LYS A 125 23.81 6.23 24.54
C LYS A 125 22.80 5.07 24.51
N TYR A 126 23.22 3.88 25.01
CA TYR A 126 22.51 2.62 24.84
C TYR A 126 21.05 2.66 25.30
N LEU A 127 20.78 3.20 26.51
CA LEU A 127 19.41 3.24 27.04
C LEU A 127 18.50 4.19 26.23
N ALA A 128 19.00 5.36 25.84
CA ALA A 128 18.26 6.28 24.96
C ALA A 128 18.06 5.65 23.57
N GLY A 129 19.08 4.93 23.06
CA GLY A 129 18.98 4.16 21.83
C GLY A 129 17.91 3.08 21.90
N LEU A 130 17.87 2.29 22.98
CA LEU A 130 16.85 1.28 23.23
C LEU A 130 15.44 1.90 23.23
N ALA A 131 15.24 2.96 24.03
CA ALA A 131 13.94 3.59 24.20
C ALA A 131 13.41 4.20 22.89
N VAL A 132 14.25 4.99 22.20
CA VAL A 132 13.85 5.70 20.98
C VAL A 132 13.66 4.70 19.81
N THR A 133 14.60 3.78 19.60
CA THR A 133 14.44 2.76 18.54
C THR A 133 13.21 1.92 18.81
N GLY A 134 12.99 1.44 20.04
CA GLY A 134 11.89 0.55 20.37
C GLY A 134 10.52 1.19 20.19
N ILE A 135 10.32 2.42 20.69
CA ILE A 135 9.02 3.10 20.57
C ILE A 135 8.70 3.47 19.09
N PHE A 136 9.68 3.96 18.33
CA PHE A 136 9.45 4.31 16.94
C PHE A 136 9.37 3.08 16.03
N THR A 137 10.00 1.96 16.36
CA THR A 137 9.74 0.67 15.73
C THR A 137 8.30 0.21 16.00
N ALA A 138 7.81 0.37 17.25
CA ALA A 138 6.43 0.04 17.57
C ALA A 138 5.44 0.92 16.80
N PHE A 139 5.67 2.22 16.69
CA PHE A 139 4.83 3.13 15.89
C PHE A 139 4.85 2.81 14.41
N GLU A 140 6.02 2.51 13.85
CA GLU A 140 6.19 2.21 12.43
C GLU A 140 5.43 0.93 12.04
N ILE A 141 5.57 -0.15 12.83
CA ILE A 141 4.85 -1.40 12.58
C ILE A 141 3.34 -1.22 12.81
N ASN A 142 2.92 -0.43 13.82
CA ASN A 142 1.51 -0.12 14.06
C ASN A 142 0.84 0.62 12.89
N ALA A 143 1.61 1.32 12.06
CA ALA A 143 1.12 1.92 10.81
C ALA A 143 0.63 0.88 9.79
N ASN A 144 0.88 -0.40 10.02
CA ASN A 144 0.37 -1.55 9.25
C ASN A 144 0.73 -1.54 7.75
N HIS A 145 1.88 -0.99 7.37
CA HIS A 145 2.35 -1.03 5.99
C HIS A 145 3.64 -1.87 5.85
N VAL A 146 3.50 -3.19 5.89
CA VAL A 146 4.61 -4.17 5.95
C VAL A 146 5.65 -3.98 4.84
N GLN A 147 5.25 -3.54 3.65
CA GLN A 147 6.18 -3.27 2.54
C GLN A 147 7.13 -2.12 2.85
N MET A 148 6.68 -1.04 3.49
CA MET A 148 7.55 0.06 3.89
C MET A 148 8.49 -0.38 5.00
N THR A 149 7.99 -1.08 6.01
CA THR A 149 8.81 -1.71 7.06
C THR A 149 9.93 -2.57 6.46
N TYR A 150 9.60 -3.38 5.45
CA TYR A 150 10.57 -4.22 4.76
C TYR A 150 11.64 -3.40 4.02
N TYR A 151 11.25 -2.33 3.32
CA TYR A 151 12.22 -1.46 2.63
C TYR A 151 13.16 -0.74 3.61
N TYR A 152 12.70 -0.44 4.82
CA TYR A 152 13.55 0.18 5.84
C TYR A 152 14.64 -0.74 6.36
N LEU A 153 14.44 -2.05 6.30
CA LEU A 153 15.48 -3.01 6.65
C LEU A 153 16.70 -2.87 5.73
N PHE A 154 16.53 -2.51 4.46
CA PHE A 154 17.67 -2.22 3.56
C PHE A 154 18.44 -0.99 4.02
N ILE A 155 17.76 0.10 4.42
CA ILE A 155 18.45 1.29 4.96
C ILE A 155 19.24 0.92 6.22
N ILE A 156 18.61 0.21 7.17
CA ILE A 156 19.23 -0.23 8.42
C ILE A 156 20.44 -1.13 8.11
N LEU A 157 20.31 -2.08 7.18
CA LEU A 157 21.38 -2.98 6.78
C LEU A 157 22.61 -2.20 6.28
N PHE A 158 22.41 -1.25 5.34
CA PHE A 158 23.52 -0.44 4.83
C PHE A 158 24.17 0.41 5.94
N LEU A 159 23.37 1.00 6.84
CA LEU A 159 23.89 1.77 7.97
C LEU A 159 24.68 0.88 8.95
N VAL A 160 24.17 -0.31 9.27
CA VAL A 160 24.87 -1.27 10.16
C VAL A 160 26.17 -1.74 9.55
N ILE A 161 26.21 -2.01 8.23
CA ILE A 161 27.45 -2.30 7.50
C ILE A 161 28.42 -1.13 7.61
N GLY A 162 27.94 0.10 7.45
CA GLY A 162 28.74 1.31 7.60
C GLY A 162 29.32 1.46 9.02
N PHE A 163 28.53 1.21 10.06
CA PHE A 163 29.00 1.20 11.47
C PHE A 163 29.99 0.06 11.75
N PHE A 164 29.77 -1.13 11.18
CA PHE A 164 30.69 -2.26 11.30
C PHE A 164 32.05 -1.95 10.69
N ILE A 165 32.10 -1.43 9.46
CA ILE A 165 33.35 -1.00 8.82
C ILE A 165 34.06 0.07 9.67
N SER A 166 33.30 1.02 10.22
CA SER A 166 33.86 2.03 11.12
C SER A 166 34.43 1.42 12.40
N ALA A 167 33.73 0.46 13.00
CA ALA A 167 34.16 -0.22 14.21
C ALA A 167 35.44 -1.04 14.01
N ILE A 168 35.59 -1.71 12.85
CA ILE A 168 36.84 -2.42 12.50
C ILE A 168 38.01 -1.40 12.40
N ARG A 169 37.81 -0.32 11.63
CA ARG A 169 38.85 0.70 11.40
C ARG A 169 39.30 1.38 12.70
N ASN A 170 38.36 1.60 13.62
CA ASN A 170 38.61 2.26 14.90
C ASN A 170 38.92 1.29 16.06
N LYS A 171 39.00 -0.04 15.80
CA LYS A 171 39.21 -1.09 16.80
C LYS A 171 38.16 -1.09 17.92
N GLN A 172 36.90 -0.82 17.58
CA GLN A 172 35.78 -0.69 18.55
C GLN A 172 34.72 -1.78 18.35
N ILE A 173 35.11 -3.01 18.03
CA ILE A 173 34.19 -4.14 17.74
C ILE A 173 33.26 -4.44 18.92
N MET A 174 33.79 -4.42 20.18
CA MET A 174 32.96 -4.68 21.36
C MET A 174 31.86 -3.61 21.54
N HIS A 175 32.17 -2.35 21.23
CA HIS A 175 31.17 -1.28 21.23
C HIS A 175 30.11 -1.52 20.16
N PHE A 176 30.51 -1.92 18.93
CA PHE A 176 29.59 -2.27 17.84
C PHE A 176 28.65 -3.42 18.27
N ILE A 177 29.19 -4.51 18.87
CA ILE A 177 28.38 -5.65 19.32
C ILE A 177 27.35 -5.20 20.36
N LYS A 178 27.75 -4.40 21.38
CA LYS A 178 26.84 -3.88 22.39
C LYS A 178 25.75 -3.00 21.80
N ALA A 179 26.09 -2.09 20.87
CA ALA A 179 25.12 -1.21 20.20
C ALA A 179 24.13 -2.03 19.35
N SER A 180 24.64 -3.00 18.58
CA SER A 180 23.80 -3.90 17.77
C SER A 180 22.84 -4.72 18.62
N ALA A 181 23.32 -5.29 19.76
CA ALA A 181 22.47 -6.03 20.69
C ALA A 181 21.32 -5.16 21.25
N VAL A 182 21.64 -3.90 21.60
CA VAL A 182 20.63 -2.93 22.04
C VAL A 182 19.61 -2.63 20.96
N CYS A 183 20.04 -2.42 19.71
CA CYS A 183 19.14 -2.17 18.58
C CYS A 183 18.27 -3.39 18.27
N ILE A 184 18.83 -4.60 18.32
CA ILE A 184 18.08 -5.85 18.14
C ILE A 184 17.03 -6.00 19.23
N LEU A 185 17.38 -5.79 20.51
CA LEU A 185 16.44 -5.85 21.62
C LEU A 185 15.32 -4.82 21.47
N ALA A 186 15.65 -3.59 21.06
CA ALA A 186 14.67 -2.54 20.77
C ALA A 186 13.73 -2.93 19.65
N GLY A 187 14.27 -3.49 18.56
CA GLY A 187 13.48 -4.00 17.42
C GLY A 187 12.54 -5.13 17.84
N ILE A 188 13.05 -6.11 18.63
CA ILE A 188 12.24 -7.21 19.16
C ILE A 188 11.08 -6.66 20.00
N LEU A 189 11.34 -5.72 20.92
CA LEU A 189 10.29 -5.13 21.74
C LEU A 189 9.25 -4.40 20.86
N GLY A 190 9.66 -3.61 19.86
CA GLY A 190 8.75 -2.95 18.94
C GLY A 190 7.90 -3.93 18.11
N VAL A 191 8.48 -5.05 17.68
CA VAL A 191 7.77 -6.15 17.01
C VAL A 191 6.76 -6.79 17.96
N LEU A 192 7.17 -7.12 19.19
CA LEU A 192 6.32 -7.79 20.18
C LEU A 192 5.11 -6.93 20.60
N VAL A 193 5.25 -5.60 20.63
CA VAL A 193 4.09 -4.70 20.87
C VAL A 193 3.02 -4.86 19.80
N ASN A 194 3.40 -5.20 18.57
CA ASN A 194 2.50 -5.37 17.43
C ASN A 194 2.23 -6.83 17.07
N ILE A 195 2.61 -7.77 17.94
CA ILE A 195 2.52 -9.20 17.64
C ILE A 195 1.09 -9.66 17.33
N PRO A 196 0.00 -9.11 17.90
CA PRO A 196 -1.34 -9.49 17.52
C PRO A 196 -1.60 -9.27 16.03
N ASN A 197 -1.28 -8.09 15.52
CA ASN A 197 -1.47 -7.77 14.10
C ASN A 197 -0.52 -8.56 13.19
N LEU A 198 0.76 -8.64 13.55
CA LEU A 198 1.77 -9.34 12.74
C LEU A 198 1.49 -10.83 12.64
N TYR A 199 1.11 -11.48 13.75
CA TYR A 199 0.83 -12.91 13.78
C TYR A 199 -0.39 -13.25 12.91
N HIS A 200 -1.51 -12.55 13.10
CA HIS A 200 -2.71 -12.81 12.32
C HIS A 200 -2.54 -12.43 10.84
N THR A 201 -1.77 -11.38 10.53
CA THR A 201 -1.40 -11.05 9.15
C THR A 201 -0.54 -12.14 8.52
N TRP A 202 0.41 -12.73 9.29
CA TRP A 202 1.26 -13.83 8.83
C TRP A 202 0.45 -15.11 8.58
N GLU A 203 -0.53 -15.44 9.43
CA GLU A 203 -1.45 -16.54 9.17
C GLU A 203 -2.30 -16.27 7.92
N TYR A 204 -2.93 -15.10 7.87
CA TYR A 204 -3.81 -14.69 6.77
C TYR A 204 -3.13 -14.67 5.39
N GLN A 205 -1.87 -14.25 5.32
CA GLN A 205 -1.16 -14.17 4.05
C GLN A 205 -1.06 -15.51 3.32
N LYS A 206 -1.08 -16.64 4.04
CA LYS A 206 -1.00 -17.98 3.45
C LYS A 206 -2.19 -18.29 2.55
N GLU A 207 -3.37 -17.80 2.95
CA GLU A 207 -4.65 -17.99 2.25
C GLU A 207 -4.96 -16.83 1.26
N SER A 208 -4.20 -15.73 1.33
CA SER A 208 -4.44 -14.55 0.50
C SER A 208 -3.69 -14.61 -0.83
N MET A 209 -3.89 -13.61 -1.70
CA MET A 209 -3.14 -13.40 -2.93
C MET A 209 -1.61 -13.44 -2.75
N ARG A 210 -1.12 -13.30 -1.53
CA ARG A 210 0.31 -13.36 -1.18
C ARG A 210 0.78 -14.76 -0.81
N GLY A 211 -0.14 -15.74 -0.72
CA GLY A 211 0.12 -17.16 -0.57
C GLY A 211 0.45 -17.85 -1.91
N LYS A 212 0.78 -19.12 -1.87
CA LYS A 212 1.00 -19.94 -3.06
C LYS A 212 -0.35 -20.33 -3.69
N SER A 213 -0.48 -20.25 -5.02
CA SER A 213 -1.62 -20.80 -5.73
C SER A 213 -1.59 -22.33 -5.69
N GLU A 214 -2.75 -22.95 -5.52
CA GLU A 214 -2.90 -24.39 -5.69
C GLU A 214 -3.18 -24.76 -7.16
N LEU A 215 -3.55 -23.78 -8.01
CA LEU A 215 -3.69 -23.98 -9.45
C LEU A 215 -2.34 -24.11 -10.13
N VAL A 216 -2.18 -25.17 -10.90
CA VAL A 216 -1.01 -25.36 -11.80
C VAL A 216 -1.29 -24.59 -13.09
N LYS A 217 -0.62 -23.44 -13.27
CA LYS A 217 -0.71 -22.66 -14.50
C LYS A 217 0.24 -23.24 -15.57
N GLN A 218 -0.17 -23.18 -16.84
CA GLN A 218 0.65 -23.66 -17.96
C GLN A 218 1.93 -22.82 -18.19
N ASN A 219 1.90 -21.54 -17.86
CA ASN A 219 3.05 -20.65 -17.97
C ASN A 219 3.76 -20.50 -16.60
N THR A 220 4.76 -21.35 -16.36
CA THR A 220 5.55 -21.35 -15.11
C THR A 220 6.57 -20.21 -15.02
N ALA A 221 6.95 -19.59 -16.15
CA ALA A 221 7.97 -18.53 -16.18
C ALA A 221 7.57 -17.27 -15.41
N ASN A 222 6.28 -16.94 -15.38
CA ASN A 222 5.74 -15.79 -14.64
C ASN A 222 5.54 -16.06 -13.14
N GLN A 223 5.46 -17.32 -12.72
CA GLN A 223 5.24 -17.68 -11.32
C GLN A 223 6.51 -17.50 -10.47
N THR A 224 6.31 -17.04 -9.22
CA THR A 224 7.36 -17.07 -8.21
C THR A 224 7.19 -18.27 -7.28
N SER A 225 8.26 -18.67 -6.60
CA SER A 225 8.24 -19.84 -5.70
C SER A 225 7.29 -19.70 -4.50
N SER A 226 6.95 -18.48 -4.08
CA SER A 226 6.24 -18.25 -2.82
C SER A 226 5.47 -16.94 -2.72
N GLY A 227 5.13 -16.29 -3.82
CA GLY A 227 4.57 -14.94 -3.79
C GLY A 227 3.64 -14.63 -4.97
N LEU A 228 3.68 -13.36 -5.36
CA LEU A 228 2.94 -12.80 -6.48
C LEU A 228 3.61 -13.18 -7.80
N ASP A 229 2.87 -13.17 -8.90
CA ASP A 229 3.42 -13.34 -10.24
C ASP A 229 4.38 -12.18 -10.61
N ARG A 230 5.45 -12.46 -11.40
CA ARG A 230 6.50 -11.48 -11.77
C ARG A 230 5.94 -10.24 -12.44
N ASP A 231 5.00 -10.41 -13.38
CA ASP A 231 4.35 -9.31 -14.08
C ASP A 231 3.57 -8.42 -13.12
N TYR A 232 2.91 -9.01 -12.12
CA TYR A 232 2.16 -8.27 -11.11
C TYR A 232 3.08 -7.53 -10.12
N ILE A 233 4.23 -8.11 -9.75
CA ILE A 233 5.26 -7.47 -8.92
C ILE A 233 5.79 -6.23 -9.63
N THR A 234 6.10 -6.34 -10.93
CA THR A 234 6.80 -5.34 -11.73
C THR A 234 5.89 -4.44 -12.55
N GLN A 235 4.57 -4.56 -12.40
CA GLN A 235 3.59 -3.78 -13.16
C GLN A 235 3.82 -2.26 -13.04
N TRP A 236 4.12 -1.77 -11.82
CA TRP A 236 4.53 -0.40 -11.56
C TRP A 236 6.06 -0.33 -11.46
N SER A 237 6.73 -0.36 -12.60
CA SER A 237 8.16 -0.15 -12.74
C SER A 237 8.46 1.26 -13.20
N TYR A 238 9.44 1.90 -12.56
CA TYR A 238 9.90 3.23 -12.91
C TYR A 238 10.68 3.19 -14.24
N GLY A 239 10.49 4.17 -15.11
CA GLY A 239 11.33 4.31 -16.30
C GLY A 239 12.78 4.70 -15.91
N ILE A 240 13.76 4.22 -16.66
CA ILE A 240 15.16 4.56 -16.38
C ILE A 240 15.37 6.08 -16.50
N ASP A 241 14.85 6.68 -17.55
CA ASP A 241 14.89 8.13 -17.78
C ASP A 241 13.92 8.90 -16.86
N GLU A 242 12.88 8.25 -16.34
CA GLU A 242 11.97 8.81 -15.33
C GLU A 242 12.72 9.12 -14.00
N THR A 243 13.87 8.49 -13.74
CA THR A 243 14.71 8.76 -12.57
C THR A 243 15.12 10.24 -12.48
N TRP A 244 15.18 10.98 -13.60
CA TRP A 244 15.46 12.40 -13.61
C TRP A 244 14.37 13.26 -12.96
N THR A 245 13.20 12.70 -12.60
CA THR A 245 12.19 13.39 -11.78
C THR A 245 12.75 13.82 -10.41
N LEU A 246 13.75 13.11 -9.88
CA LEU A 246 14.45 13.49 -8.66
C LEU A 246 15.07 14.90 -8.78
N LEU A 247 15.41 15.34 -9.99
CA LEU A 247 15.99 16.66 -10.32
C LEU A 247 14.97 17.61 -10.95
N VAL A 248 14.15 17.11 -11.89
CA VAL A 248 13.20 17.89 -12.69
C VAL A 248 11.83 17.20 -12.61
N PRO A 249 10.86 17.73 -11.87
CA PRO A 249 9.59 17.03 -11.58
C PRO A 249 8.85 16.54 -12.83
N ASN A 250 8.69 17.39 -13.84
CA ASN A 250 7.93 17.05 -15.06
C ASN A 250 8.76 16.31 -16.12
N THR A 251 9.78 15.52 -15.74
CA THR A 251 10.55 14.70 -16.71
C THR A 251 9.66 13.75 -17.51
N LYS A 252 8.64 13.20 -16.89
CA LYS A 252 7.58 12.36 -17.53
C LYS A 252 6.18 12.89 -17.23
N GLY A 253 6.07 14.21 -17.03
CA GLY A 253 4.79 14.87 -16.75
C GLY A 253 4.35 14.76 -15.30
N GLY A 254 3.08 15.07 -15.10
CA GLY A 254 2.45 15.14 -13.79
C GLY A 254 1.66 13.88 -13.42
N SER A 255 0.42 14.08 -12.98
CA SER A 255 -0.51 13.01 -12.61
C SER A 255 -1.22 12.42 -13.84
N SER A 256 -1.46 11.11 -13.80
CA SER A 256 -2.31 10.43 -14.80
C SER A 256 -3.78 10.83 -14.71
N MET A 257 -4.23 11.33 -13.55
CA MET A 257 -5.62 11.72 -13.31
C MET A 257 -5.91 13.19 -13.64
N THR A 258 -4.86 14.01 -13.82
CA THR A 258 -5.03 15.43 -14.13
C THR A 258 -4.96 15.63 -15.65
N PRO A 259 -6.00 16.21 -16.28
CA PRO A 259 -6.01 16.44 -17.72
C PRO A 259 -4.86 17.33 -18.21
N ILE A 260 -4.34 17.04 -19.40
CA ILE A 260 -3.31 17.87 -20.06
C ILE A 260 -3.81 19.31 -20.26
N SER A 261 -5.08 19.49 -20.60
CA SER A 261 -5.72 20.81 -20.78
C SER A 261 -5.55 21.76 -19.58
N GLN A 262 -5.33 21.22 -18.38
CA GLN A 262 -5.13 22.03 -17.16
C GLN A 262 -3.68 22.50 -16.97
N CYS A 263 -2.70 21.97 -17.71
CA CYS A 263 -1.33 22.46 -17.58
C CYS A 263 -1.14 23.81 -18.28
N LYS A 264 -0.28 24.68 -17.70
CA LYS A 264 -0.02 26.03 -18.26
C LYS A 264 0.44 26.00 -19.71
N ALA A 265 1.30 25.06 -20.07
CA ALA A 265 1.79 24.94 -21.44
C ALA A 265 0.69 24.56 -22.44
N ALA A 266 -0.32 23.80 -22.03
CA ALA A 266 -1.46 23.50 -22.86
C ALA A 266 -2.35 24.72 -23.05
N GLN A 267 -2.57 25.52 -21.98
CA GLN A 267 -3.34 26.76 -22.08
C GLN A 267 -2.71 27.76 -23.07
N GLU A 268 -1.38 27.73 -23.23
CA GLU A 268 -0.64 28.63 -24.12
C GLU A 268 -0.46 28.07 -25.56
N LYS A 269 -0.41 26.75 -25.74
CA LYS A 269 0.07 26.10 -26.98
C LYS A 269 -0.85 25.04 -27.55
N ALA A 270 -1.92 24.64 -26.84
CA ALA A 270 -2.83 23.63 -27.37
C ALA A 270 -3.64 24.16 -28.56
N ASP A 271 -3.70 23.37 -29.61
CA ASP A 271 -4.62 23.65 -30.71
C ASP A 271 -6.06 23.42 -30.21
N PRO A 272 -6.97 24.42 -30.37
CA PRO A 272 -8.36 24.30 -29.94
C PRO A 272 -9.09 23.06 -30.52
N MET A 273 -8.68 22.58 -31.68
CA MET A 273 -9.23 21.38 -32.32
C MET A 273 -9.06 20.12 -31.47
N TYR A 274 -8.00 20.02 -30.65
CA TYR A 274 -7.68 18.84 -29.86
C TYR A 274 -8.07 18.96 -28.38
N MET A 275 -8.75 20.04 -28.00
CA MET A 275 -9.00 20.34 -26.58
C MET A 275 -9.85 19.28 -25.90
N GLU A 276 -10.84 18.68 -26.57
CA GLU A 276 -11.64 17.56 -26.04
C GLU A 276 -10.77 16.32 -25.74
N ILE A 277 -9.84 16.01 -26.65
CA ILE A 277 -8.89 14.91 -26.45
C ILE A 277 -7.99 15.21 -25.25
N TYR A 278 -7.48 16.45 -25.12
CA TYR A 278 -6.61 16.86 -24.00
C TYR A 278 -7.33 16.94 -22.65
N GLN A 279 -8.65 17.05 -22.63
CA GLN A 279 -9.45 16.91 -21.41
C GLN A 279 -9.53 15.47 -20.92
N GLN A 280 -9.39 14.49 -21.80
CA GLN A 280 -9.42 13.06 -21.47
C GLN A 280 -8.03 12.45 -21.25
N MET A 281 -6.97 13.09 -21.77
CA MET A 281 -5.59 12.62 -21.62
C MET A 281 -4.96 13.13 -20.33
N GLY A 282 -4.30 12.23 -19.56
CA GLY A 282 -3.53 12.60 -18.36
C GLY A 282 -2.22 13.32 -18.68
N GLN A 283 -1.69 14.04 -17.70
CA GLN A 283 -0.40 14.75 -17.83
C GLN A 283 0.81 13.83 -17.83
N TYR A 284 0.68 12.59 -17.36
CA TYR A 284 1.77 11.63 -17.30
C TYR A 284 1.98 10.90 -18.62
N TRP A 285 3.26 10.78 -19.06
CA TRP A 285 3.65 10.04 -20.27
C TRP A 285 4.83 9.07 -20.04
N GLY A 286 5.02 8.62 -18.78
CA GLY A 286 6.02 7.62 -18.44
C GLY A 286 5.55 6.18 -18.66
N GLU A 287 6.31 5.22 -18.10
CA GLU A 287 6.11 3.80 -18.37
C GLU A 287 5.20 3.08 -17.36
N GLN A 288 4.87 3.71 -16.24
CA GLN A 288 3.96 3.15 -15.26
C GLN A 288 2.51 3.14 -15.80
N PRO A 289 1.65 2.20 -15.39
CA PRO A 289 0.24 2.20 -15.78
C PRO A 289 -0.50 3.47 -15.36
N GLY A 290 -0.03 4.12 -14.31
CA GLY A 290 -0.55 5.39 -13.82
C GLY A 290 0.23 5.85 -12.59
N THR A 291 0.21 7.17 -12.33
CA THR A 291 0.81 7.78 -11.15
C THR A 291 0.01 8.99 -10.70
N SER A 292 0.04 9.27 -9.39
CA SER A 292 -0.53 10.52 -8.85
C SER A 292 0.45 11.71 -8.94
N GLY A 293 1.68 11.47 -9.41
CA GLY A 293 2.70 12.49 -9.62
C GLY A 293 4.13 11.96 -9.51
N PRO A 294 5.15 12.78 -9.81
CA PRO A 294 6.56 12.40 -9.81
C PRO A 294 7.17 12.34 -8.41
N VAL A 295 8.21 11.52 -8.25
CA VAL A 295 9.09 11.52 -7.07
C VAL A 295 10.11 12.64 -7.24
N TYR A 296 10.01 13.71 -6.43
CA TYR A 296 10.91 14.87 -6.47
C TYR A 296 11.44 15.21 -5.08
N VAL A 297 12.75 15.15 -4.92
CA VAL A 297 13.43 15.36 -3.63
C VAL A 297 13.92 16.80 -3.41
N GLY A 298 13.70 17.69 -4.38
CA GLY A 298 14.22 19.05 -4.41
C GLY A 298 15.52 19.16 -5.22
N ALA A 299 15.54 20.02 -6.22
CA ALA A 299 16.70 20.17 -7.13
C ALA A 299 17.99 20.51 -6.37
N PHE A 300 17.93 21.48 -5.45
CA PHE A 300 19.07 21.85 -4.63
C PHE A 300 19.49 20.74 -3.64
N VAL A 301 18.54 19.96 -3.13
CA VAL A 301 18.83 18.84 -2.21
C VAL A 301 19.64 17.76 -2.94
N LEU A 302 19.28 17.47 -4.20
CA LEU A 302 20.06 16.54 -5.03
C LEU A 302 21.48 17.08 -5.30
N MET A 303 21.64 18.39 -5.55
CA MET A 303 22.96 19.00 -5.65
C MET A 303 23.78 18.84 -4.36
N LEU A 304 23.17 19.05 -3.20
CA LEU A 304 23.83 18.82 -1.91
C LEU A 304 24.20 17.34 -1.69
N PHE A 305 23.38 16.39 -2.16
CA PHE A 305 23.72 14.98 -2.13
C PHE A 305 25.00 14.70 -2.94
N ILE A 306 25.07 15.20 -4.18
CA ILE A 306 26.27 15.07 -5.03
C ILE A 306 27.48 15.72 -4.36
N LEU A 307 27.33 16.93 -3.78
CA LEU A 307 28.39 17.57 -3.01
C LEU A 307 28.83 16.68 -1.83
N GLY A 308 27.88 16.02 -1.16
CA GLY A 308 28.15 15.11 -0.04
C GLY A 308 29.06 13.95 -0.42
N LEU A 309 28.93 13.44 -1.64
CA LEU A 309 29.80 12.36 -2.13
C LEU A 309 31.28 12.79 -2.20
N PHE A 310 31.56 14.08 -2.43
CA PHE A 310 32.90 14.60 -2.49
C PHE A 310 33.46 15.02 -1.13
N ILE A 311 32.67 15.71 -0.29
CA ILE A 311 33.23 16.40 0.90
C ILE A 311 32.94 15.66 2.22
N VAL A 312 31.86 14.83 2.32
CA VAL A 312 31.56 14.07 3.54
C VAL A 312 32.52 12.88 3.65
N LYS A 313 33.08 12.69 4.84
CA LYS A 313 34.01 11.59 5.14
C LYS A 313 33.33 10.50 5.99
N GLY A 314 33.86 9.29 5.94
CA GLY A 314 33.41 8.17 6.76
C GLY A 314 32.54 7.15 6.02
N SER A 315 32.19 6.08 6.71
CA SER A 315 31.47 4.94 6.14
C SER A 315 29.97 5.21 5.89
N ILE A 316 29.37 6.15 6.66
CA ILE A 316 27.95 6.52 6.50
C ILE A 316 27.66 7.03 5.07
N LYS A 317 28.57 7.83 4.49
CA LYS A 317 28.44 8.29 3.10
C LYS A 317 28.24 7.13 2.13
N TRP A 318 29.06 6.11 2.24
CA TRP A 318 29.02 4.96 1.34
C TRP A 318 27.79 4.08 1.60
N ALA A 319 27.36 3.97 2.86
CA ALA A 319 26.12 3.32 3.22
C ALA A 319 24.90 4.00 2.57
N LEU A 320 24.80 5.33 2.69
CA LEU A 320 23.73 6.11 2.08
C LEU A 320 23.76 6.04 0.55
N LEU A 321 24.96 6.15 -0.07
CA LEU A 321 25.10 6.00 -1.52
C LEU A 321 24.68 4.60 -1.98
N GLY A 322 25.15 3.54 -1.31
CA GLY A 322 24.79 2.15 -1.66
C GLY A 322 23.30 1.89 -1.58
N ALA A 323 22.65 2.39 -0.51
CA ALA A 323 21.19 2.30 -0.36
C ALA A 323 20.44 3.09 -1.45
N THR A 324 20.93 4.29 -1.82
CA THR A 324 20.35 5.10 -2.90
C THR A 324 20.41 4.37 -4.24
N ILE A 325 21.60 3.84 -4.60
CA ILE A 325 21.80 3.13 -5.87
C ILE A 325 20.91 1.87 -5.91
N LEU A 326 20.89 1.08 -4.83
CA LEU A 326 20.05 -0.11 -4.75
C LEU A 326 18.57 0.25 -4.96
N SER A 327 18.09 1.29 -4.30
CA SER A 327 16.73 1.79 -4.41
C SER A 327 16.35 2.17 -5.83
N ILE A 328 17.20 2.93 -6.51
CA ILE A 328 16.98 3.35 -7.89
C ILE A 328 16.95 2.13 -8.82
N MET A 329 17.94 1.23 -8.74
CA MET A 329 18.01 0.05 -9.61
C MET A 329 16.80 -0.87 -9.42
N LEU A 330 16.35 -1.10 -8.18
CA LEU A 330 15.18 -1.93 -7.92
C LEU A 330 13.87 -1.25 -8.33
N SER A 331 13.81 0.08 -8.34
CA SER A 331 12.62 0.80 -8.80
C SER A 331 12.37 0.64 -10.30
N TRP A 332 13.41 0.38 -11.10
CA TRP A 332 13.29 0.13 -12.54
C TRP A 332 12.58 -1.20 -12.87
N GLY A 333 12.52 -2.13 -11.93
CA GLY A 333 11.72 -3.36 -12.03
C GLY A 333 11.91 -4.10 -13.35
N ARG A 334 10.84 -4.14 -14.20
CA ARG A 334 10.87 -4.77 -15.53
C ARG A 334 11.89 -4.16 -16.49
N ASN A 335 12.24 -2.89 -16.30
CA ASN A 335 13.24 -2.20 -17.13
C ASN A 335 14.68 -2.63 -16.82
N MET A 336 14.87 -3.38 -15.71
CA MET A 336 16.14 -4.02 -15.32
C MET A 336 15.88 -5.43 -14.75
N MET A 337 15.16 -6.26 -15.50
CA MET A 337 14.57 -7.51 -15.00
C MET A 337 15.62 -8.48 -14.45
N TRP A 338 16.79 -8.61 -15.09
CA TRP A 338 17.87 -9.48 -14.63
C TRP A 338 18.31 -9.17 -13.17
N PHE A 339 18.29 -7.90 -12.79
CA PHE A 339 18.62 -7.47 -11.42
C PHE A 339 17.44 -7.69 -10.47
N THR A 340 16.23 -7.37 -10.94
CA THR A 340 15.00 -7.55 -10.17
C THR A 340 14.75 -9.03 -9.85
N ASP A 341 15.02 -9.94 -10.78
CA ASP A 341 14.90 -11.39 -10.58
C ASP A 341 15.79 -11.91 -9.46
N LEU A 342 17.01 -11.37 -9.29
CA LEU A 342 17.87 -11.75 -8.16
C LEU A 342 17.18 -11.51 -6.81
N PHE A 343 16.38 -10.42 -6.70
CA PHE A 343 15.64 -10.13 -5.47
C PHE A 343 14.35 -10.94 -5.37
N ILE A 344 13.63 -11.13 -6.47
CA ILE A 344 12.42 -11.97 -6.50
C ILE A 344 12.75 -13.41 -6.09
N ASP A 345 13.84 -13.97 -6.59
CA ASP A 345 14.18 -15.37 -6.41
C ASP A 345 14.95 -15.65 -5.11
N TYR A 346 15.84 -14.75 -4.70
CA TYR A 346 16.77 -15.02 -3.60
C TYR A 346 16.56 -14.12 -2.35
N CYS A 347 15.90 -12.94 -2.48
CA CYS A 347 15.70 -12.10 -1.32
C CYS A 347 14.42 -12.51 -0.57
N PRO A 348 14.52 -12.93 0.70
CA PRO A 348 13.37 -13.40 1.45
C PRO A 348 12.23 -12.39 1.44
N MET A 349 11.00 -12.83 1.20
CA MET A 349 9.77 -12.03 1.19
C MET A 349 9.65 -10.99 0.06
N TYR A 350 10.67 -10.72 -0.76
CA TYR A 350 10.59 -9.70 -1.81
C TYR A 350 9.43 -9.96 -2.79
N ALA A 351 9.22 -11.21 -3.19
CA ALA A 351 8.13 -11.64 -4.05
C ALA A 351 6.71 -11.49 -3.44
N LYS A 352 6.59 -11.08 -2.16
CA LYS A 352 5.30 -10.82 -1.50
C LYS A 352 4.76 -9.41 -1.77
N PHE A 353 5.57 -8.52 -2.34
CA PHE A 353 5.26 -7.12 -2.53
C PHE A 353 5.14 -6.76 -4.01
N ARG A 354 4.24 -5.85 -4.33
CA ARG A 354 4.06 -5.28 -5.67
C ARG A 354 4.51 -3.82 -5.72
N THR A 355 4.49 -3.21 -6.91
CA THR A 355 4.79 -1.78 -7.09
C THR A 355 6.23 -1.47 -6.68
N VAL A 356 7.18 -2.07 -7.41
CA VAL A 356 8.61 -1.94 -7.13
C VAL A 356 9.08 -0.48 -7.12
N ALA A 357 8.45 0.42 -7.87
CA ALA A 357 8.73 1.86 -7.85
C ALA A 357 8.66 2.47 -6.44
N SER A 358 7.83 1.91 -5.54
CA SER A 358 7.71 2.40 -4.15
C SER A 358 9.00 2.30 -3.33
N ILE A 359 10.01 1.52 -3.78
CA ILE A 359 11.30 1.41 -3.08
C ILE A 359 12.11 2.71 -3.14
N LEU A 360 11.75 3.66 -4.02
CA LEU A 360 12.37 4.99 -4.09
C LEU A 360 12.26 5.79 -2.78
N VAL A 361 11.39 5.40 -1.85
CA VAL A 361 11.35 5.97 -0.48
C VAL A 361 12.70 5.87 0.25
N ILE A 362 13.55 4.89 -0.12
CA ILE A 362 14.92 4.79 0.38
C ILE A 362 15.75 5.97 -0.14
N ALA A 363 15.71 6.25 -1.45
CA ALA A 363 16.40 7.37 -2.06
C ALA A 363 15.89 8.71 -1.51
N GLU A 364 14.57 8.85 -1.29
CA GLU A 364 13.96 10.02 -0.67
C GLU A 364 14.42 10.29 0.76
N PHE A 365 14.84 9.26 1.49
CA PHE A 365 15.45 9.42 2.81
C PHE A 365 16.95 9.69 2.74
N THR A 366 17.68 8.91 1.92
CA THR A 366 19.14 8.93 1.90
C THR A 366 19.71 10.17 1.21
N ILE A 367 19.04 10.67 0.17
CA ILE A 367 19.45 11.87 -0.57
C ILE A 367 19.41 13.10 0.34
N PRO A 368 18.29 13.46 1.00
CA PRO A 368 18.27 14.59 1.92
C PRO A 368 19.23 14.44 3.10
N LEU A 369 19.36 13.23 3.66
CA LEU A 369 20.25 13.01 4.80
C LEU A 369 21.72 13.28 4.44
N LEU A 370 22.22 12.74 3.32
CA LEU A 370 23.60 13.00 2.89
C LEU A 370 23.78 14.47 2.44
N GLY A 371 22.76 15.05 1.80
CA GLY A 371 22.75 16.46 1.42
C GLY A 371 22.85 17.38 2.63
N MET A 372 22.12 17.10 3.70
CA MET A 372 22.21 17.88 4.94
C MET A 372 23.53 17.68 5.66
N LEU A 373 24.12 16.47 5.66
CA LEU A 373 25.48 16.24 6.15
C LEU A 373 26.51 17.07 5.38
N ALA A 374 26.34 17.21 4.07
CA ALA A 374 27.18 18.06 3.25
C ALA A 374 27.03 19.55 3.62
N LEU A 375 25.79 20.03 3.73
CA LEU A 375 25.53 21.42 4.10
C LEU A 375 26.09 21.75 5.50
N LYS A 376 25.88 20.83 6.48
CA LYS A 376 26.49 20.96 7.82
C LYS A 376 28.00 21.12 7.71
N LYS A 377 28.65 20.27 6.90
CA LYS A 377 30.09 20.32 6.68
C LYS A 377 30.53 21.66 6.09
N VAL A 378 29.80 22.22 5.10
CA VAL A 378 30.08 23.54 4.51
C VAL A 378 29.89 24.67 5.53
N ILE A 379 28.87 24.59 6.38
CA ILE A 379 28.61 25.61 7.42
C ILE A 379 29.70 25.58 8.51
N ASP A 380 30.13 24.40 8.91
CA ASP A 380 31.15 24.25 9.95
C ASP A 380 32.57 24.52 9.41
N GLU A 381 32.84 24.15 8.16
CA GLU A 381 34.16 24.29 7.48
C GLU A 381 33.97 24.83 6.04
N PRO A 382 33.82 26.17 5.83
CA PRO A 382 33.46 26.74 4.53
C PRO A 382 34.45 26.45 3.38
N ASP A 383 35.72 26.20 3.69
CA ASP A 383 36.75 25.87 2.70
C ASP A 383 36.82 24.36 2.35
N CYS A 384 36.03 23.49 2.99
CA CYS A 384 36.00 22.06 2.70
C CYS A 384 35.64 21.73 1.24
N VAL A 385 34.99 22.66 0.54
CA VAL A 385 34.63 22.52 -0.88
C VAL A 385 35.80 22.69 -1.83
N LYS A 386 36.94 23.25 -1.37
CA LYS A 386 38.15 23.43 -2.16
C LYS A 386 39.15 22.32 -1.84
N THR A 387 39.67 21.67 -2.85
CA THR A 387 40.75 20.70 -2.71
C THR A 387 41.76 20.81 -3.82
N THR A 388 42.96 20.27 -3.64
CA THR A 388 43.98 20.20 -4.69
C THR A 388 44.17 18.74 -5.10
N ILE A 389 43.87 18.40 -6.38
CA ILE A 389 44.06 17.09 -6.96
C ILE A 389 45.12 17.19 -8.06
N LYS A 390 46.21 16.42 -7.94
CA LYS A 390 47.31 16.43 -8.90
C LYS A 390 47.78 17.85 -9.30
N GLY A 391 47.91 18.73 -8.30
CA GLY A 391 48.35 20.13 -8.50
C GLY A 391 47.26 21.10 -9.02
N LYS A 392 46.06 20.63 -9.39
CA LYS A 392 44.95 21.48 -9.85
C LYS A 392 44.00 21.80 -8.71
N LYS A 393 43.61 23.06 -8.56
CA LYS A 393 42.59 23.48 -7.58
C LYS A 393 41.20 23.07 -8.08
N VAL A 394 40.46 22.25 -7.32
CA VAL A 394 39.10 21.83 -7.62
C VAL A 394 38.17 22.45 -6.61
N ASN A 395 37.02 22.97 -7.09
CA ASN A 395 35.93 23.46 -6.27
C ASN A 395 34.75 22.49 -6.41
N TRP A 396 34.53 21.63 -5.39
CA TRP A 396 33.48 20.60 -5.40
C TRP A 396 32.07 21.18 -5.44
N LEU A 397 31.86 22.39 -4.92
CA LEU A 397 30.58 23.09 -5.03
C LEU A 397 30.23 23.39 -6.49
N MET A 398 31.22 23.87 -7.28
CA MET A 398 31.03 24.12 -8.71
C MET A 398 30.89 22.84 -9.52
N VAL A 399 31.66 21.80 -9.17
CA VAL A 399 31.48 20.47 -9.80
C VAL A 399 30.06 19.93 -9.57
N SER A 400 29.53 20.00 -8.34
CA SER A 400 28.18 19.57 -8.02
C SER A 400 27.14 20.43 -8.73
N PHE A 401 27.36 21.76 -8.84
CA PHE A 401 26.50 22.65 -9.62
C PHE A 401 26.42 22.22 -11.09
N VAL A 402 27.57 21.95 -11.71
CA VAL A 402 27.60 21.50 -13.13
C VAL A 402 26.94 20.16 -13.32
N LEU A 403 27.13 19.19 -12.39
CA LEU A 403 26.53 17.87 -12.46
C LEU A 403 25.03 17.84 -12.16
N THR A 404 24.42 18.96 -11.75
CA THR A 404 22.99 19.05 -11.47
C THR A 404 22.35 20.22 -12.19
N GLY A 405 22.62 21.42 -11.81
CA GLY A 405 22.14 22.64 -12.49
C GLY A 405 22.58 22.71 -13.96
N GLY A 406 23.86 22.36 -14.26
CA GLY A 406 24.34 22.29 -15.64
C GLY A 406 23.56 21.25 -16.48
N ILE A 407 23.27 20.07 -15.91
CA ILE A 407 22.45 19.03 -16.58
C ILE A 407 21.03 19.56 -16.79
N ALA A 408 20.39 20.18 -15.78
CA ALA A 408 19.07 20.76 -15.92
C ALA A 408 19.03 21.84 -17.04
N ALA A 409 20.06 22.68 -17.15
CA ALA A 409 20.18 23.66 -18.23
C ALA A 409 20.35 22.98 -19.61
N LEU A 410 21.15 21.92 -19.70
CA LEU A 410 21.29 21.14 -20.94
C LEU A 410 19.96 20.50 -21.38
N PHE A 411 19.20 19.95 -20.46
CA PHE A 411 17.87 19.41 -20.73
C PHE A 411 16.89 20.50 -21.19
N ALA A 412 17.01 21.71 -20.65
CA ALA A 412 16.19 22.85 -21.08
C ALA A 412 16.52 23.33 -22.50
N ILE A 413 17.82 23.36 -22.85
CA ILE A 413 18.30 23.86 -24.17
C ILE A 413 18.04 22.83 -25.28
N ALA A 414 18.26 21.56 -24.99
CA ALA A 414 18.19 20.48 -25.99
C ALA A 414 17.37 19.28 -25.49
N PRO A 415 16.07 19.44 -25.16
CA PRO A 415 15.27 18.39 -24.54
C PRO A 415 15.18 17.11 -25.38
N THR A 416 15.06 17.25 -26.70
CA THR A 416 14.91 16.12 -27.64
C THR A 416 16.23 15.38 -27.92
N LEU A 417 17.37 15.90 -27.50
CA LEU A 417 18.63 15.20 -27.58
C LEU A 417 18.77 14.10 -26.50
N PHE A 418 18.13 14.29 -25.35
CA PHE A 418 18.24 13.43 -24.18
C PHE A 418 17.00 12.56 -23.95
N PHE A 419 15.85 12.97 -24.49
CA PHE A 419 14.59 12.28 -24.35
C PHE A 419 13.93 12.08 -25.70
N ASP A 420 13.93 10.82 -26.17
CA ASP A 420 13.45 10.49 -27.52
C ASP A 420 11.93 10.55 -27.64
N SER A 421 11.21 10.23 -26.56
CA SER A 421 9.76 10.14 -26.57
C SER A 421 9.12 11.05 -25.53
N PHE A 422 8.19 11.88 -26.01
CA PHE A 422 7.24 12.63 -25.21
C PHE A 422 5.82 12.07 -25.31
N VAL A 423 5.68 10.84 -25.81
CA VAL A 423 4.42 10.08 -25.90
C VAL A 423 4.71 8.65 -25.45
N SER A 424 3.88 8.11 -24.55
CA SER A 424 4.07 6.75 -24.09
C SER A 424 3.56 5.72 -25.10
N GLN A 425 4.07 4.48 -25.02
CA GLN A 425 3.56 3.37 -25.85
C GLN A 425 2.09 3.05 -25.55
N ALA A 426 1.64 3.24 -24.31
CA ALA A 426 0.25 3.03 -23.93
C ALA A 426 -0.67 4.04 -24.63
N GLU A 427 -0.27 5.32 -24.69
CA GLU A 427 -1.01 6.35 -25.42
C GLU A 427 -1.03 6.10 -26.92
N MET A 428 0.10 5.68 -27.49
CA MET A 428 0.14 5.32 -28.93
C MET A 428 -0.85 4.20 -29.27
N ARG A 429 -1.01 3.21 -28.38
CA ARG A 429 -2.03 2.15 -28.54
C ARG A 429 -3.44 2.71 -28.39
N ALA A 430 -3.69 3.57 -27.41
CA ALA A 430 -5.00 4.18 -27.20
C ALA A 430 -5.43 5.06 -28.38
N LEU A 431 -4.46 5.75 -29.02
CA LEU A 431 -4.71 6.63 -30.17
C LEU A 431 -4.68 5.89 -31.52
N SER A 432 -4.44 4.57 -31.55
CA SER A 432 -4.32 3.77 -32.80
C SER A 432 -5.58 3.73 -33.66
N GLY A 433 -6.74 4.05 -33.09
CA GLY A 433 -8.01 4.16 -33.83
C GLY A 433 -8.19 5.47 -34.59
N ILE A 434 -7.32 6.47 -34.39
CA ILE A 434 -7.40 7.76 -35.07
C ILE A 434 -6.73 7.65 -36.48
N PRO A 435 -7.36 8.13 -37.55
CA PRO A 435 -6.74 8.15 -38.87
C PRO A 435 -5.38 8.87 -38.86
N GLN A 436 -4.39 8.32 -39.58
CA GLN A 436 -3.02 8.79 -39.54
C GLN A 436 -2.85 10.26 -39.98
N GLU A 437 -3.72 10.76 -40.87
CA GLU A 437 -3.74 12.16 -41.25
C GLU A 437 -4.08 13.12 -40.09
N GLN A 438 -4.89 12.68 -39.14
CA GLN A 438 -5.28 13.45 -37.96
C GLN A 438 -4.34 13.17 -36.79
N LEU A 439 -3.77 11.98 -36.69
CA LEU A 439 -2.90 11.56 -35.63
C LEU A 439 -1.56 12.32 -35.64
N ALA A 440 -0.93 12.51 -36.80
CA ALA A 440 0.36 13.15 -36.90
C ALA A 440 0.38 14.62 -36.37
N PRO A 441 -0.60 15.48 -36.75
CA PRO A 441 -0.69 16.85 -36.23
C PRO A 441 -1.00 16.85 -34.70
N LEU A 442 -1.89 15.98 -34.23
CA LEU A 442 -2.22 15.83 -32.82
C LEU A 442 -0.97 15.49 -32.00
N LEU A 443 -0.17 14.50 -32.42
CA LEU A 443 1.06 14.10 -31.74
C LEU A 443 2.12 15.19 -31.77
N ALA A 444 2.19 15.97 -32.86
CA ALA A 444 3.12 17.10 -32.97
C ALA A 444 2.76 18.20 -31.95
N ASN A 445 1.49 18.57 -31.84
CA ASN A 445 1.03 19.57 -30.87
C ASN A 445 1.17 19.06 -29.42
N LEU A 446 0.80 17.80 -29.15
CA LEU A 446 1.00 17.16 -27.85
C LEU A 446 2.47 17.17 -27.41
N ARG A 447 3.39 16.84 -28.35
CA ARG A 447 4.83 16.88 -28.12
C ARG A 447 5.31 18.28 -27.78
N GLU A 448 4.82 19.30 -28.47
CA GLU A 448 5.16 20.70 -28.21
C GLU A 448 4.75 21.12 -26.79
N ILE A 449 3.53 20.79 -26.35
CA ILE A 449 3.02 21.06 -25.00
C ILE A 449 3.92 20.40 -23.94
N ARG A 450 4.27 19.14 -24.14
CA ARG A 450 5.07 18.35 -23.18
C ARG A 450 6.52 18.83 -23.11
N ILE A 451 7.13 19.16 -24.25
CA ILE A 451 8.47 19.78 -24.30
C ILE A 451 8.45 21.11 -23.54
N ALA A 452 7.45 21.96 -23.74
CA ALA A 452 7.35 23.24 -23.03
C ALA A 452 7.19 23.03 -21.52
N THR A 453 6.36 22.06 -21.09
CA THR A 453 6.18 21.71 -19.68
C THR A 453 7.50 21.23 -19.04
N PHE A 454 8.21 20.33 -19.70
CA PHE A 454 9.49 19.79 -19.24
C PHE A 454 10.57 20.90 -19.17
N THR A 455 10.72 21.69 -20.24
CA THR A 455 11.71 22.76 -20.34
C THR A 455 11.51 23.83 -19.27
N SER A 456 10.26 24.20 -18.97
CA SER A 456 9.92 25.14 -17.89
C SER A 456 10.42 24.65 -16.53
N ASP A 457 10.23 23.36 -16.21
CA ASP A 457 10.71 22.78 -14.94
C ASP A 457 12.23 22.58 -14.92
N CYS A 458 12.87 22.34 -16.06
CA CYS A 458 14.32 22.32 -16.17
C CYS A 458 14.94 23.68 -15.78
N TRP A 459 14.41 24.77 -16.34
CA TRP A 459 14.85 26.11 -15.98
C TRP A 459 14.58 26.45 -14.51
N ARG A 460 13.39 26.05 -13.98
CA ARG A 460 13.08 26.22 -12.56
C ARG A 460 14.14 25.53 -11.69
N SER A 461 14.45 24.27 -11.96
CA SER A 461 15.46 23.49 -11.22
C SER A 461 16.85 24.14 -11.32
N PHE A 462 17.22 24.60 -12.50
CA PHE A 462 18.49 25.34 -12.69
C PHE A 462 18.55 26.59 -11.81
N PHE A 463 17.52 27.46 -11.84
CA PHE A 463 17.53 28.71 -11.10
C PHE A 463 17.54 28.50 -9.59
N ILE A 464 16.81 27.47 -9.07
CA ILE A 464 16.83 27.09 -7.66
C ILE A 464 18.25 26.68 -7.22
N ILE A 465 18.89 25.80 -7.99
CA ILE A 465 20.26 25.34 -7.71
C ILE A 465 21.22 26.53 -7.79
N PHE A 466 21.12 27.38 -8.83
CA PHE A 466 21.96 28.57 -9.01
C PHE A 466 21.83 29.50 -7.81
N LEU A 467 20.61 29.89 -7.43
CA LEU A 467 20.36 30.83 -6.33
C LEU A 467 20.94 30.32 -5.01
N CYS A 468 20.64 29.04 -4.66
CA CYS A 468 21.17 28.44 -3.44
C CYS A 468 22.71 28.32 -3.46
N THR A 469 23.31 28.05 -4.63
CA THR A 469 24.77 28.02 -4.80
C THR A 469 25.38 29.40 -4.59
N VAL A 470 24.74 30.47 -5.09
CA VAL A 470 25.14 31.85 -4.84
C VAL A 470 25.09 32.16 -3.35
N VAL A 471 23.99 31.80 -2.65
CA VAL A 471 23.85 32.04 -1.20
C VAL A 471 24.98 31.34 -0.42
N ILE A 472 25.31 30.09 -0.76
CA ILE A 472 26.44 29.37 -0.14
C ILE A 472 27.77 30.14 -0.39
N ASN A 473 28.03 30.62 -1.63
CA ASN A 473 29.24 31.34 -1.91
C ASN A 473 29.32 32.70 -1.17
N VAL A 474 28.19 33.43 -1.07
CA VAL A 474 28.12 34.70 -0.30
C VAL A 474 28.40 34.43 1.20
N TYR A 475 27.89 33.33 1.75
CA TYR A 475 28.26 32.89 3.09
C TYR A 475 29.75 32.58 3.22
N ARG A 476 30.30 31.80 2.29
CA ARG A 476 31.74 31.42 2.31
C ARG A 476 32.69 32.62 2.24
N ILE A 477 32.31 33.66 1.54
CA ILE A 477 33.10 34.91 1.52
C ILE A 477 32.78 35.86 2.70
N LYS A 478 32.09 35.35 3.71
CA LYS A 478 31.73 35.99 5.00
C LYS A 478 30.91 37.30 4.85
N LYS A 479 30.08 37.40 3.81
CA LYS A 479 29.18 38.57 3.61
C LYS A 479 27.86 38.41 4.38
N ILE A 480 27.46 37.19 4.70
CA ILE A 480 26.29 36.84 5.54
C ILE A 480 26.67 35.79 6.57
N ASN A 481 25.94 35.72 7.69
CA ASN A 481 26.15 34.71 8.73
C ASN A 481 25.47 33.39 8.37
N ALA A 482 25.78 32.32 9.11
CA ALA A 482 25.24 30.97 8.86
C ALA A 482 23.72 30.89 8.99
N VAL A 483 23.14 31.59 9.99
CA VAL A 483 21.67 31.56 10.19
C VAL A 483 20.97 32.21 9.01
N THR A 484 21.46 33.41 8.58
CA THR A 484 20.90 34.10 7.42
C THR A 484 20.99 33.27 6.15
N ALA A 485 22.15 32.65 5.89
CA ALA A 485 22.34 31.79 4.69
C ALA A 485 21.36 30.61 4.70
N VAL A 486 21.29 29.90 5.81
CA VAL A 486 20.39 28.72 5.96
C VAL A 486 18.94 29.14 5.91
N SER A 487 18.53 30.28 6.47
CA SER A 487 17.15 30.79 6.39
C SER A 487 16.76 31.13 4.94
N ILE A 488 17.64 31.79 4.16
CA ILE A 488 17.38 32.06 2.75
C ILE A 488 17.22 30.76 1.96
N ILE A 489 18.10 29.78 2.16
CA ILE A 489 18.03 28.48 1.52
C ILE A 489 16.73 27.76 1.92
N ALA A 490 16.31 27.85 3.20
CA ALA A 490 15.08 27.24 3.67
C ALA A 490 13.83 27.81 2.97
N VAL A 491 13.77 29.13 2.82
CA VAL A 491 12.68 29.78 2.09
C VAL A 491 12.69 29.39 0.61
N VAL A 492 13.84 29.39 -0.05
CA VAL A 492 13.96 29.01 -1.46
C VAL A 492 13.52 27.54 -1.67
N CYS A 493 14.01 26.62 -0.84
CA CYS A 493 13.63 25.21 -0.93
C CYS A 493 12.14 25.00 -0.60
N LEU A 494 11.60 25.70 0.40
CA LEU A 494 10.19 25.61 0.75
C LEU A 494 9.30 26.11 -0.42
N VAL A 495 9.63 27.24 -1.02
CA VAL A 495 8.88 27.77 -2.18
C VAL A 495 8.98 26.82 -3.37
N ASP A 496 10.16 26.29 -3.67
CA ASP A 496 10.36 25.30 -4.72
C ASP A 496 9.45 24.07 -4.54
N MET A 497 9.59 23.42 -3.40
CA MET A 497 8.88 22.17 -3.12
C MET A 497 7.37 22.39 -2.93
N TRP A 498 6.97 23.51 -2.31
CA TRP A 498 5.58 23.89 -2.16
C TRP A 498 4.87 24.06 -3.51
N GLN A 499 5.52 24.77 -4.47
CA GLN A 499 4.96 24.95 -5.81
C GLN A 499 4.77 23.61 -6.54
N VAL A 500 5.68 22.65 -6.37
CA VAL A 500 5.54 21.31 -6.95
C VAL A 500 4.40 20.55 -6.27
N ASN A 501 4.34 20.58 -4.94
CA ASN A 501 3.33 19.86 -4.17
C ASN A 501 1.89 20.34 -4.45
N LYS A 502 1.71 21.66 -4.64
CA LYS A 502 0.40 22.25 -4.97
C LYS A 502 -0.18 21.77 -6.33
N ARG A 503 0.63 21.17 -7.19
CA ARG A 503 0.17 20.54 -8.43
C ARG A 503 -0.62 19.24 -8.14
N TYR A 504 -0.32 18.55 -7.03
CA TYR A 504 -0.80 17.21 -6.69
C TYR A 504 -1.69 17.16 -5.45
N LEU A 505 -1.50 18.07 -4.52
CA LEU A 505 -2.36 18.26 -3.35
C LEU A 505 -2.66 19.76 -3.23
N ASN A 506 -3.80 20.18 -3.75
CA ASN A 506 -4.26 21.57 -3.82
C ASN A 506 -5.56 21.77 -3.03
N ASP A 507 -6.03 23.01 -3.01
CA ASP A 507 -7.17 23.42 -2.18
C ASP A 507 -8.50 22.77 -2.66
N ASP A 508 -8.62 22.43 -3.96
CA ASP A 508 -9.81 21.80 -4.53
C ASP A 508 -10.04 20.37 -4.03
N MET A 509 -8.99 19.73 -3.48
CA MET A 509 -9.07 18.38 -2.89
C MET A 509 -9.55 18.38 -1.44
N PHE A 510 -9.66 19.55 -0.79
CA PHE A 510 -10.12 19.66 0.57
C PHE A 510 -11.60 20.00 0.60
N VAL A 511 -12.35 19.19 1.34
CA VAL A 511 -13.77 19.40 1.59
C VAL A 511 -14.01 19.90 3.02
N SER A 512 -15.13 20.57 3.25
CA SER A 512 -15.50 20.98 4.60
C SER A 512 -15.67 19.78 5.53
N ASN A 513 -15.43 19.96 6.82
CA ASN A 513 -15.63 18.89 7.80
C ASN A 513 -17.07 18.36 7.80
N THR A 514 -18.04 19.23 7.56
CA THR A 514 -19.46 18.86 7.44
C THR A 514 -19.70 17.89 6.30
N LEU A 515 -19.10 18.11 5.11
CA LEU A 515 -19.20 17.19 3.99
C LEU A 515 -18.45 15.88 4.28
N ARG A 516 -17.27 15.95 4.89
CA ARG A 516 -16.47 14.76 5.24
C ARG A 516 -17.18 13.83 6.23
N THR A 517 -17.90 14.41 7.19
CA THR A 517 -18.62 13.67 8.24
C THR A 517 -20.09 13.44 7.91
N ALA A 518 -20.54 13.89 6.74
CA ALA A 518 -21.90 13.64 6.30
C ALA A 518 -22.15 12.13 6.20
N PRO A 519 -23.30 11.63 6.66
CA PRO A 519 -23.67 10.23 6.47
C PRO A 519 -23.66 9.87 5.00
N VAL A 520 -23.17 8.68 4.68
CA VAL A 520 -23.30 8.13 3.34
C VAL A 520 -24.79 7.79 3.14
N GLU A 521 -25.43 8.45 2.17
CA GLU A 521 -26.85 8.24 1.90
C GLU A 521 -27.06 7.06 0.94
N PRO A 522 -27.97 6.13 1.25
CA PRO A 522 -28.31 5.05 0.35
C PRO A 522 -29.01 5.59 -0.90
N THR A 523 -28.67 5.06 -2.07
CA THR A 523 -29.36 5.32 -3.32
C THR A 523 -30.79 4.76 -3.28
N GLU A 524 -31.64 5.12 -4.25
CA GLU A 524 -32.98 4.54 -4.35
C GLU A 524 -32.92 3.00 -4.50
N THR A 525 -31.94 2.50 -5.27
CA THR A 525 -31.65 1.07 -5.42
C THR A 525 -31.31 0.41 -4.09
N ASP A 526 -30.45 1.04 -3.28
CA ASP A 526 -30.08 0.51 -1.97
C ASP A 526 -31.29 0.47 -1.03
N ARG A 527 -32.13 1.53 -1.05
CA ARG A 527 -33.34 1.60 -0.20
C ARG A 527 -34.32 0.47 -0.54
N ILE A 528 -34.48 0.13 -1.82
CA ILE A 528 -35.33 -0.99 -2.24
C ILE A 528 -34.77 -2.31 -1.73
N ILE A 529 -33.47 -2.58 -1.92
CA ILE A 529 -32.84 -3.81 -1.45
C ILE A 529 -32.90 -3.92 0.09
N LEU A 530 -32.71 -2.83 0.82
CA LEU A 530 -32.73 -2.80 2.29
C LEU A 530 -34.12 -3.02 2.89
N GLN A 531 -35.18 -3.04 2.07
CA GLN A 531 -36.53 -3.47 2.54
C GLN A 531 -36.59 -4.97 2.79
N ASP A 532 -35.73 -5.77 2.19
CA ASP A 532 -35.62 -7.21 2.44
C ASP A 532 -35.03 -7.44 3.85
N LYS A 533 -35.82 -8.11 4.72
CA LYS A 533 -35.44 -8.41 6.11
C LYS A 533 -34.89 -9.83 6.29
N SER A 534 -34.54 -10.53 5.21
CA SER A 534 -33.82 -11.81 5.31
C SER A 534 -32.52 -11.62 6.10
N LEU A 535 -32.17 -12.61 6.92
CA LEU A 535 -31.02 -12.53 7.83
C LEU A 535 -29.69 -12.36 7.08
N ASP A 536 -29.56 -13.06 5.94
CA ASP A 536 -28.35 -13.00 5.13
C ASP A 536 -28.65 -13.25 3.65
N TYR A 537 -28.07 -12.39 2.80
CA TYR A 537 -28.02 -12.53 1.35
C TYR A 537 -26.91 -11.63 0.81
N ARG A 538 -26.46 -11.89 -0.42
CA ARG A 538 -25.42 -11.09 -1.06
C ARG A 538 -25.93 -10.32 -2.27
N VAL A 539 -25.21 -9.26 -2.61
CA VAL A 539 -25.50 -8.35 -3.71
C VAL A 539 -24.32 -8.36 -4.69
N LEU A 540 -24.64 -8.38 -5.99
CA LEU A 540 -23.68 -8.18 -7.08
C LEU A 540 -23.99 -6.86 -7.78
N ASN A 541 -23.05 -5.90 -7.75
CA ASN A 541 -23.20 -4.64 -8.44
C ASN A 541 -22.55 -4.70 -9.84
N LEU A 542 -23.36 -4.75 -10.88
CA LEU A 542 -22.95 -4.73 -12.29
C LEU A 542 -22.88 -3.29 -12.88
N ALA A 543 -23.33 -2.29 -12.12
CA ALA A 543 -23.29 -0.89 -12.54
C ALA A 543 -21.95 -0.21 -12.19
N SER A 544 -21.08 -0.88 -11.44
CA SER A 544 -19.77 -0.38 -11.04
C SER A 544 -18.66 -1.32 -11.47
N ASN A 545 -17.39 -0.93 -11.22
CA ASN A 545 -16.28 -1.85 -11.34
C ASN A 545 -16.27 -2.79 -10.11
N THR A 546 -17.05 -3.85 -10.15
CA THR A 546 -17.40 -4.77 -9.04
C THR A 546 -16.23 -5.17 -8.16
N PHE A 547 -15.02 -5.39 -8.73
CA PHE A 547 -13.84 -5.84 -7.99
C PHE A 547 -12.82 -4.73 -7.71
N ASN A 548 -13.20 -3.47 -7.96
CA ASN A 548 -12.34 -2.29 -7.73
C ASN A 548 -13.11 -1.14 -7.06
N GLU A 549 -14.16 -1.45 -6.28
CA GLU A 549 -14.96 -0.48 -5.52
C GLU A 549 -15.32 -1.02 -4.13
N ASN A 550 -15.78 -0.16 -3.23
CA ASN A 550 -16.22 -0.54 -1.87
C ASN A 550 -17.53 0.16 -1.47
N GLU A 551 -18.19 0.86 -2.36
CA GLU A 551 -19.43 1.60 -2.07
C GLU A 551 -20.57 0.62 -1.80
N THR A 552 -20.71 -0.42 -2.63
CA THR A 552 -21.71 -1.48 -2.44
C THR A 552 -21.59 -2.13 -1.05
N SER A 553 -20.36 -2.34 -0.59
CA SER A 553 -20.08 -2.99 0.70
C SER A 553 -20.41 -2.12 1.92
N PHE A 554 -20.78 -0.85 1.72
CA PHE A 554 -21.22 0.02 2.81
C PHE A 554 -22.62 -0.34 3.29
N PHE A 555 -23.53 -0.65 2.37
CA PHE A 555 -24.92 -0.96 2.67
C PHE A 555 -25.24 -2.45 2.58
N HIS A 556 -24.49 -3.23 1.79
CA HIS A 556 -24.80 -4.61 1.44
C HIS A 556 -23.62 -5.55 1.66
N LYS A 557 -23.91 -6.84 1.86
CA LYS A 557 -22.92 -7.90 1.76
C LYS A 557 -22.64 -8.17 0.29
N SER A 558 -21.47 -7.81 -0.21
CA SER A 558 -21.11 -7.88 -1.61
C SER A 558 -20.27 -9.10 -1.94
N ILE A 559 -20.51 -9.72 -3.10
CA ILE A 559 -19.57 -10.70 -3.67
C ILE A 559 -18.39 -10.01 -4.36
N GLY A 560 -18.46 -8.67 -4.58
CA GLY A 560 -17.39 -7.82 -5.06
C GLY A 560 -16.60 -7.15 -3.95
N GLY A 561 -15.89 -6.08 -4.31
CA GLY A 561 -15.10 -5.24 -3.41
C GLY A 561 -13.67 -5.00 -3.91
N TYR A 562 -12.93 -4.13 -3.21
CA TYR A 562 -11.54 -3.84 -3.53
C TYR A 562 -10.63 -4.09 -2.33
N HIS A 563 -9.74 -5.08 -2.44
CA HIS A 563 -8.67 -5.32 -1.47
C HIS A 563 -7.48 -6.03 -2.12
N ALA A 564 -6.26 -5.51 -1.89
CA ALA A 564 -5.03 -6.04 -2.50
C ALA A 564 -4.59 -7.41 -1.94
N ALA A 565 -5.14 -7.82 -0.80
CA ALA A 565 -4.85 -9.10 -0.15
C ALA A 565 -6.12 -9.92 0.08
N LYS A 566 -7.05 -9.95 -0.89
CA LYS A 566 -8.21 -10.85 -0.85
C LYS A 566 -7.78 -12.32 -0.83
N LEU A 567 -8.67 -13.22 -0.47
CA LEU A 567 -8.40 -14.67 -0.48
C LEU A 567 -8.03 -15.14 -1.89
N ARG A 568 -6.97 -15.96 -2.01
CA ARG A 568 -6.45 -16.40 -3.32
C ARG A 568 -7.47 -17.24 -4.07
N ARG A 569 -8.07 -18.23 -3.42
CA ARG A 569 -9.09 -19.07 -4.06
C ARG A 569 -10.30 -18.26 -4.53
N TYR A 570 -10.65 -17.19 -3.81
CA TYR A 570 -11.73 -16.30 -4.25
C TYR A 570 -11.33 -15.50 -5.50
N GLN A 571 -10.09 -15.02 -5.60
CA GLN A 571 -9.58 -14.39 -6.82
C GLN A 571 -9.57 -15.36 -8.01
N GLU A 572 -9.15 -16.61 -7.78
CA GLU A 572 -9.16 -17.65 -8.79
C GLU A 572 -10.60 -17.98 -9.24
N LEU A 573 -11.55 -17.96 -8.33
CA LEU A 573 -12.98 -18.09 -8.63
C LEU A 573 -13.51 -16.90 -9.44
N ILE A 574 -13.06 -15.67 -9.12
CA ILE A 574 -13.38 -14.48 -9.92
C ILE A 574 -12.90 -14.65 -11.36
N GLU A 575 -11.65 -15.03 -11.55
CA GLU A 575 -11.01 -15.13 -12.85
C GLU A 575 -11.61 -16.23 -13.74
N ASN A 576 -11.97 -17.39 -13.15
CA ASN A 576 -12.40 -18.55 -13.90
C ASN A 576 -13.93 -18.65 -14.06
N HIS A 577 -14.72 -18.08 -13.12
CA HIS A 577 -16.17 -18.22 -13.10
C HIS A 577 -16.91 -16.90 -12.94
N ILE A 578 -16.71 -16.14 -11.84
CA ILE A 578 -17.58 -15.01 -11.52
C ILE A 578 -17.54 -13.96 -12.62
N ALA A 579 -16.35 -13.55 -13.12
CA ALA A 579 -16.25 -12.53 -14.17
C ALA A 579 -16.83 -12.98 -15.52
N PRO A 580 -16.57 -14.20 -16.03
CA PRO A 580 -17.28 -14.76 -17.18
C PRO A 580 -18.81 -14.83 -16.99
N GLU A 581 -19.28 -15.29 -15.82
CA GLU A 581 -20.71 -15.38 -15.52
C GLU A 581 -21.38 -14.01 -15.42
N MET A 582 -20.70 -13.00 -14.87
CA MET A 582 -21.17 -11.62 -14.86
C MET A 582 -21.42 -11.09 -16.29
N GLN A 583 -20.48 -11.34 -17.21
CA GLN A 583 -20.62 -10.92 -18.61
C GLN A 583 -21.74 -11.68 -19.32
N ALA A 584 -21.80 -13.01 -19.14
CA ALA A 584 -22.84 -13.86 -19.74
C ALA A 584 -24.21 -13.51 -19.17
N GLY A 585 -24.33 -13.36 -17.85
CA GLY A 585 -25.55 -13.00 -17.14
C GLY A 585 -26.06 -11.62 -17.55
N PHE A 586 -25.18 -10.61 -17.61
CA PHE A 586 -25.54 -9.27 -18.06
C PHE A 586 -26.13 -9.29 -19.47
N ASN A 587 -25.50 -10.02 -20.40
CA ASN A 587 -25.97 -10.15 -21.79
C ASN A 587 -27.34 -10.87 -21.86
N ALA A 588 -27.53 -11.96 -21.10
CA ALA A 588 -28.78 -12.72 -21.05
C ALA A 588 -29.93 -11.87 -20.46
N ILE A 589 -29.66 -11.14 -19.37
CA ILE A 589 -30.63 -10.22 -18.74
C ILE A 589 -31.02 -9.09 -19.71
N ALA A 590 -30.05 -8.53 -20.44
CA ALA A 590 -30.32 -7.49 -21.42
C ALA A 590 -31.18 -8.01 -22.59
N GLN A 591 -30.89 -9.21 -23.10
CA GLN A 591 -31.72 -9.88 -24.14
C GLN A 591 -33.14 -10.19 -23.63
N ALA A 592 -33.28 -10.55 -22.38
CA ALA A 592 -34.56 -10.81 -21.72
C ALA A 592 -35.29 -9.52 -21.27
N GLN A 593 -34.74 -8.34 -21.58
CA GLN A 593 -35.29 -7.03 -21.19
C GLN A 593 -35.52 -6.89 -19.68
N GLY A 594 -34.63 -7.49 -18.86
CA GLY A 594 -34.72 -7.45 -17.40
C GLY A 594 -35.62 -8.51 -16.77
N ASP A 595 -36.25 -9.38 -17.56
CA ASP A 595 -37.16 -10.45 -17.06
C ASP A 595 -36.36 -11.71 -16.73
N MET A 596 -36.03 -11.91 -15.44
CA MET A 596 -35.29 -13.08 -14.97
C MET A 596 -35.99 -14.41 -15.22
N SER A 597 -37.29 -14.43 -15.39
CA SER A 597 -38.03 -15.67 -15.68
C SER A 597 -37.72 -16.26 -17.08
N LYS A 598 -37.17 -15.43 -17.97
CA LYS A 598 -36.72 -15.82 -19.31
C LYS A 598 -35.22 -16.16 -19.37
N VAL A 599 -34.49 -15.98 -18.27
CA VAL A 599 -33.07 -16.27 -18.17
C VAL A 599 -32.89 -17.65 -17.52
N ASN A 600 -32.12 -18.56 -18.12
CA ASN A 600 -31.76 -19.83 -17.46
C ASN A 600 -30.59 -19.57 -16.49
N GLY A 601 -30.91 -18.98 -15.32
CA GLY A 601 -29.90 -18.57 -14.34
C GLY A 601 -29.08 -19.72 -13.75
N ASP A 602 -29.66 -20.90 -13.59
CA ASP A 602 -28.92 -22.08 -13.07
C ASP A 602 -27.82 -22.55 -14.02
N SER A 603 -27.96 -22.32 -15.32
CA SER A 603 -26.93 -22.67 -16.32
C SER A 603 -25.96 -21.52 -16.61
N ILE A 604 -26.42 -20.27 -16.51
CA ILE A 604 -25.61 -19.10 -16.94
C ILE A 604 -24.76 -18.54 -15.79
N ILE A 605 -25.27 -18.57 -14.54
CA ILE A 605 -24.63 -17.96 -13.37
C ILE A 605 -24.59 -18.90 -12.15
N PRO A 606 -24.22 -20.19 -12.31
CA PRO A 606 -24.29 -21.17 -11.23
C PRO A 606 -23.40 -20.81 -10.04
N VAL A 607 -22.21 -20.27 -10.27
CA VAL A 607 -21.27 -19.89 -9.20
C VAL A 607 -21.75 -18.62 -8.47
N ILE A 608 -22.34 -17.67 -9.19
CA ILE A 608 -22.98 -16.50 -8.57
C ILE A 608 -24.18 -16.94 -7.70
N ASN A 609 -24.95 -17.93 -8.14
CA ASN A 609 -26.09 -18.46 -7.38
C ASN A 609 -25.65 -19.18 -6.08
N MET A 610 -24.60 -20.01 -6.13
CA MET A 610 -24.09 -20.72 -4.93
C MET A 610 -23.52 -19.76 -3.87
N LEU A 611 -23.13 -18.52 -4.25
CA LEU A 611 -22.72 -17.48 -3.33
C LEU A 611 -23.89 -16.75 -2.67
N ASN A 612 -25.13 -17.23 -2.80
CA ASN A 612 -26.36 -16.62 -2.28
C ASN A 612 -26.55 -15.17 -2.75
N THR A 613 -26.25 -14.92 -4.04
CA THR A 613 -26.42 -13.60 -4.65
C THR A 613 -27.89 -13.36 -5.01
N LYS A 614 -28.63 -12.75 -4.07
CA LYS A 614 -30.08 -12.56 -4.18
C LYS A 614 -30.47 -11.34 -5.00
N TYR A 615 -29.61 -10.32 -5.06
CA TYR A 615 -29.85 -9.09 -5.81
C TYR A 615 -28.69 -8.76 -6.74
N LEU A 616 -29.07 -8.31 -7.97
CA LEU A 616 -28.16 -7.72 -8.96
C LEU A 616 -28.50 -6.24 -9.04
N ILE A 617 -27.49 -5.35 -9.05
CA ILE A 617 -27.66 -3.92 -9.32
C ILE A 617 -27.26 -3.70 -10.78
N LEU A 618 -28.21 -3.28 -11.61
CA LEU A 618 -28.00 -3.05 -13.03
C LEU A 618 -27.85 -1.55 -13.33
N PRO A 619 -27.00 -1.18 -14.31
CA PRO A 619 -26.91 0.19 -14.78
C PRO A 619 -28.14 0.58 -15.62
N LEU A 620 -28.60 1.81 -15.45
CA LEU A 620 -29.59 2.48 -16.29
C LEU A 620 -28.95 3.70 -16.98
N GLN A 621 -29.72 4.33 -17.87
CA GLN A 621 -29.30 5.59 -18.48
C GLN A 621 -29.12 6.69 -17.43
N GLU A 622 -28.33 7.73 -17.77
CA GLU A 622 -28.07 8.88 -16.89
C GLU A 622 -27.39 8.52 -15.55
N GLY A 623 -26.66 7.40 -15.49
CA GLY A 623 -25.95 6.99 -14.26
C GLY A 623 -26.85 6.47 -13.14
N LYS A 624 -28.14 6.24 -13.43
CA LYS A 624 -29.07 5.60 -12.49
C LYS A 624 -28.85 4.09 -12.42
N THR A 625 -29.36 3.46 -11.38
CA THR A 625 -29.29 2.01 -11.18
C THR A 625 -30.68 1.45 -10.84
N MET A 626 -30.85 0.16 -11.03
CA MET A 626 -32.05 -0.56 -10.59
C MET A 626 -31.67 -1.89 -9.92
N PRO A 627 -32.40 -2.31 -8.88
CA PRO A 627 -32.23 -3.65 -8.30
C PRO A 627 -33.01 -4.67 -9.12
N LEU A 628 -32.39 -5.83 -9.34
CA LEU A 628 -33.04 -6.98 -9.94
C LEU A 628 -32.89 -8.18 -8.98
N GLN A 629 -34.02 -8.79 -8.60
CA GLN A 629 -34.00 -9.98 -7.76
C GLN A 629 -33.59 -11.21 -8.58
N ASN A 630 -32.63 -11.98 -8.09
CA ASN A 630 -32.20 -13.23 -8.65
C ASN A 630 -32.98 -14.41 -7.98
N PRO A 631 -33.94 -15.05 -8.67
CA PRO A 631 -34.70 -16.16 -8.11
C PRO A 631 -33.89 -17.46 -8.00
N TYR A 632 -32.70 -17.53 -8.62
CA TYR A 632 -31.84 -18.71 -8.68
C TYR A 632 -30.82 -18.78 -7.53
N ALA A 633 -30.75 -17.74 -6.65
CA ALA A 633 -29.87 -17.77 -5.49
C ALA A 633 -30.15 -18.98 -4.61
N MET A 634 -29.12 -19.76 -4.28
CA MET A 634 -29.22 -21.05 -3.62
C MET A 634 -29.51 -20.97 -2.10
N GLY A 635 -29.62 -19.73 -1.56
CA GLY A 635 -29.85 -19.49 -0.13
C GLY A 635 -28.59 -19.63 0.73
N ASN A 636 -28.82 -19.69 2.07
CA ASN A 636 -27.68 -19.66 3.01
C ASN A 636 -26.99 -21.01 3.14
N ALA A 637 -27.75 -22.12 2.94
CA ALA A 637 -27.22 -23.47 2.99
C ALA A 637 -28.19 -24.44 2.36
N TRP A 638 -27.69 -25.56 1.83
CA TRP A 638 -28.51 -26.63 1.22
C TRP A 638 -27.85 -27.99 1.38
N PHE A 639 -28.67 -29.04 1.32
CA PHE A 639 -28.21 -30.41 1.21
C PHE A 639 -27.83 -30.76 -0.22
N VAL A 640 -26.80 -31.59 -0.39
CA VAL A 640 -26.43 -32.19 -1.67
C VAL A 640 -26.71 -33.69 -1.65
N ASN A 641 -27.00 -34.28 -2.81
CA ASN A 641 -27.26 -35.72 -2.93
C ASN A 641 -25.96 -36.52 -3.08
N GLU A 642 -24.91 -35.88 -3.61
CA GLU A 642 -23.62 -36.49 -3.89
C GLU A 642 -22.46 -35.51 -3.62
N VAL A 643 -21.28 -36.06 -3.29
CA VAL A 643 -20.04 -35.32 -3.24
C VAL A 643 -19.07 -35.92 -4.26
N MET A 644 -18.72 -35.11 -5.26
CA MET A 644 -17.70 -35.44 -6.26
C MET A 644 -16.33 -35.10 -5.73
N TYR A 645 -15.49 -36.09 -5.42
CA TYR A 645 -14.13 -35.89 -4.98
C TYR A 645 -13.16 -35.84 -6.14
N VAL A 646 -12.33 -34.80 -6.18
CA VAL A 646 -11.34 -34.57 -7.23
C VAL A 646 -9.92 -34.53 -6.66
N ASP A 647 -8.90 -34.76 -7.52
CA ASP A 647 -7.52 -34.98 -7.08
C ASP A 647 -6.76 -33.69 -6.81
N ASN A 648 -7.22 -32.53 -7.32
CA ASN A 648 -6.53 -31.25 -7.21
C ASN A 648 -7.42 -30.06 -7.53
N ALA A 649 -6.95 -28.87 -7.18
CA ALA A 649 -7.66 -27.61 -7.35
C ALA A 649 -8.03 -27.28 -8.81
N ASN A 650 -7.22 -27.69 -9.81
CA ASN A 650 -7.55 -27.46 -11.21
C ASN A 650 -8.83 -28.22 -11.62
N LYS A 651 -8.93 -29.50 -11.22
CA LYS A 651 -10.14 -30.30 -11.47
C LYS A 651 -11.34 -29.75 -10.68
N GLU A 652 -11.11 -29.27 -9.45
CA GLU A 652 -12.16 -28.72 -8.60
C GLU A 652 -12.80 -27.48 -9.25
N ILE A 653 -11.97 -26.51 -9.68
CA ILE A 653 -12.48 -25.28 -10.29
C ILE A 653 -13.09 -25.53 -11.68
N GLU A 654 -12.54 -26.46 -12.47
CA GLU A 654 -13.10 -26.82 -13.77
C GLU A 654 -14.46 -27.48 -13.67
N ALA A 655 -14.67 -28.31 -12.66
CA ALA A 655 -15.91 -29.05 -12.45
C ALA A 655 -17.08 -28.11 -12.07
N LEU A 656 -16.84 -26.96 -11.44
CA LEU A 656 -17.89 -26.01 -11.02
C LEU A 656 -18.78 -25.55 -12.18
N GLY A 657 -18.21 -25.29 -13.34
CA GLY A 657 -18.97 -24.83 -14.53
C GLY A 657 -19.71 -25.96 -15.29
N LYS A 658 -19.57 -27.23 -14.84
CA LYS A 658 -20.08 -28.42 -15.53
C LYS A 658 -21.03 -29.25 -14.69
N THR A 659 -21.21 -28.90 -13.41
CA THR A 659 -21.93 -29.70 -12.41
C THR A 659 -23.15 -28.94 -11.91
N ASP A 660 -24.26 -29.67 -11.70
CA ASP A 660 -25.39 -29.08 -11.03
C ASP A 660 -25.09 -28.95 -9.51
N LEU A 661 -24.79 -27.72 -9.09
CA LEU A 661 -24.37 -27.41 -7.74
C LEU A 661 -25.52 -27.47 -6.71
N HIS A 662 -26.77 -27.56 -7.15
CA HIS A 662 -27.90 -27.79 -6.25
C HIS A 662 -27.89 -29.22 -5.66
N THR A 663 -27.39 -30.19 -6.44
CA THR A 663 -27.47 -31.59 -6.10
C THR A 663 -26.13 -32.25 -5.81
N VAL A 664 -25.04 -31.69 -6.35
CA VAL A 664 -23.67 -32.24 -6.22
C VAL A 664 -22.71 -31.19 -5.67
N ALA A 665 -22.02 -31.54 -4.59
CA ALA A 665 -20.88 -30.75 -4.13
C ALA A 665 -19.56 -31.27 -4.73
N ILE A 666 -18.63 -30.39 -5.02
CA ILE A 666 -17.29 -30.73 -5.51
C ILE A 666 -16.30 -30.46 -4.39
N ALA A 667 -15.44 -31.43 -4.07
CA ALA A 667 -14.44 -31.27 -3.02
C ALA A 667 -13.11 -31.92 -3.40
N ASP A 668 -12.00 -31.37 -2.88
CA ASP A 668 -10.70 -32.03 -2.97
C ASP A 668 -10.68 -33.30 -2.10
N LYS A 669 -10.04 -34.36 -2.59
CA LYS A 669 -9.92 -35.64 -1.87
C LYS A 669 -9.36 -35.52 -0.47
N SER A 670 -8.58 -34.50 -0.18
CA SER A 670 -8.04 -34.25 1.17
C SER A 670 -9.14 -33.99 2.21
N PHE A 671 -10.34 -33.58 1.79
CA PHE A 671 -11.51 -33.38 2.65
C PHE A 671 -12.44 -34.57 2.70
N GLU A 672 -12.16 -35.69 2.04
CA GLU A 672 -13.04 -36.86 1.99
C GLU A 672 -13.32 -37.44 3.40
N SER A 673 -12.31 -37.44 4.29
CA SER A 673 -12.49 -37.91 5.67
C SER A 673 -13.31 -36.95 6.53
N VAL A 674 -13.41 -35.67 6.17
CA VAL A 674 -14.13 -34.63 6.91
C VAL A 674 -15.57 -34.50 6.41
N ILE A 675 -15.77 -34.39 5.10
CA ILE A 675 -17.08 -34.18 4.48
C ILE A 675 -17.84 -35.50 4.35
N GLY A 676 -17.14 -36.62 4.07
CA GLY A 676 -17.74 -37.96 3.96
C GLY A 676 -18.59 -38.13 2.71
N LYS A 677 -19.59 -38.99 2.80
CA LYS A 677 -20.55 -39.29 1.72
C LYS A 677 -21.89 -38.66 2.01
N SER A 678 -22.53 -38.12 0.99
CA SER A 678 -23.90 -37.63 1.11
C SER A 678 -24.93 -38.71 0.83
N SER A 679 -26.18 -38.43 1.16
CA SER A 679 -27.34 -39.27 0.93
C SER A 679 -28.37 -38.49 0.13
N VAL A 680 -29.13 -39.21 -0.73
CA VAL A 680 -30.24 -38.60 -1.46
C VAL A 680 -31.25 -38.02 -0.48
N GLN A 681 -31.56 -36.74 -0.66
CA GLN A 681 -32.46 -36.01 0.25
C GLN A 681 -33.91 -36.19 -0.16
N ASP A 682 -34.77 -36.12 0.83
CA ASP A 682 -36.22 -36.07 0.60
C ASP A 682 -36.74 -34.62 0.65
N SER A 683 -37.96 -34.40 0.22
CA SER A 683 -38.58 -33.06 0.17
C SER A 683 -38.78 -32.40 1.54
N THR A 684 -38.53 -33.12 2.65
CA THR A 684 -38.67 -32.61 4.03
C THR A 684 -37.33 -32.18 4.62
N SER A 685 -36.22 -32.42 3.93
CA SER A 685 -34.88 -31.97 4.36
C SER A 685 -34.75 -30.45 4.24
N THR A 686 -34.41 -29.81 5.34
CA THR A 686 -34.30 -28.34 5.42
C THR A 686 -33.05 -27.89 6.17
N VAL A 687 -32.48 -26.77 5.74
CA VAL A 687 -31.44 -26.03 6.48
C VAL A 687 -31.86 -24.58 6.53
N THR A 688 -32.02 -24.03 7.72
CA THR A 688 -32.50 -22.67 7.91
C THR A 688 -31.54 -21.88 8.80
N LEU A 689 -31.05 -20.74 8.33
CA LEU A 689 -30.29 -19.79 9.13
C LEU A 689 -31.24 -19.14 10.15
N THR A 690 -30.92 -19.24 11.44
CA THR A 690 -31.76 -18.75 12.56
C THR A 690 -31.11 -17.55 13.27
N LYS A 691 -29.78 -17.43 13.21
CA LYS A 691 -29.04 -16.26 13.73
C LYS A 691 -27.87 -15.94 12.80
N TYR A 692 -27.69 -14.65 12.52
CA TYR A 692 -26.56 -14.13 11.79
C TYR A 692 -25.85 -13.05 12.60
N GLU A 693 -24.56 -13.26 12.83
CA GLU A 693 -23.57 -12.26 13.22
C GLU A 693 -22.32 -12.45 12.34
N PRO A 694 -21.50 -11.41 12.12
CA PRO A 694 -20.35 -11.56 11.24
C PRO A 694 -19.43 -12.76 11.58
N ASN A 695 -19.25 -13.02 12.87
CA ASN A 695 -18.38 -14.07 13.42
C ASN A 695 -19.13 -15.23 14.07
N GLU A 696 -20.47 -15.32 13.95
CA GLU A 696 -21.28 -16.36 14.57
C GLU A 696 -22.56 -16.63 13.77
N LEU A 697 -22.76 -17.87 13.35
CA LEU A 697 -23.90 -18.30 12.53
C LEU A 697 -24.57 -19.49 13.17
N HIS A 698 -25.91 -19.46 13.27
CA HIS A 698 -26.71 -20.59 13.77
C HIS A 698 -27.67 -21.10 12.71
N TYR A 699 -27.70 -22.39 12.54
CA TYR A 699 -28.64 -23.07 11.62
C TYR A 699 -29.43 -24.16 12.33
N ASP A 700 -30.72 -24.25 11.99
CA ASP A 700 -31.53 -25.40 12.28
C ASP A 700 -31.55 -26.33 11.05
N VAL A 701 -31.14 -27.56 11.25
CA VAL A 701 -30.99 -28.57 10.20
C VAL A 701 -31.95 -29.74 10.49
N ASN A 702 -32.72 -30.14 9.50
CA ASN A 702 -33.57 -31.30 9.59
C ASN A 702 -33.41 -32.22 8.38
N SER A 703 -33.10 -33.49 8.59
CA SER A 703 -33.00 -34.49 7.52
C SER A 703 -33.26 -35.89 8.06
N LYS A 704 -34.12 -36.67 7.38
CA LYS A 704 -34.36 -38.05 7.73
C LYS A 704 -33.18 -38.97 7.45
N ASN A 705 -32.39 -38.63 6.40
CA ASN A 705 -31.33 -39.50 5.91
C ASN A 705 -29.94 -39.03 6.42
N GLY A 706 -29.84 -37.83 6.99
CA GLY A 706 -28.57 -37.17 7.17
C GLY A 706 -27.95 -36.81 5.84
N GLY A 707 -26.68 -36.44 5.81
CA GLY A 707 -25.97 -36.16 4.56
C GLY A 707 -25.03 -34.94 4.69
N VAL A 708 -24.61 -34.41 3.55
CA VAL A 708 -23.71 -33.27 3.47
C VAL A 708 -24.48 -31.99 3.25
N VAL A 709 -24.21 -31.00 4.11
CA VAL A 709 -24.76 -29.66 3.99
C VAL A 709 -23.65 -28.75 3.50
N VAL A 710 -23.89 -28.01 2.42
CA VAL A 710 -23.02 -26.94 1.89
C VAL A 710 -23.61 -25.61 2.34
N PHE A 711 -22.76 -24.71 2.82
CA PHE A 711 -23.10 -23.36 3.28
C PHE A 711 -22.54 -22.34 2.30
N SER A 712 -23.34 -21.33 1.95
CA SER A 712 -22.88 -20.21 1.10
C SER A 712 -21.83 -19.32 1.78
N GLU A 713 -21.07 -19.86 2.72
CA GLU A 713 -20.08 -19.17 3.52
C GLU A 713 -18.66 -19.50 3.06
N ILE A 714 -17.81 -18.47 2.92
CA ILE A 714 -16.43 -18.64 2.48
C ILE A 714 -15.65 -19.45 3.51
N TYR A 715 -15.02 -20.54 3.06
CA TYR A 715 -14.11 -21.34 3.87
C TYR A 715 -12.83 -20.57 4.18
N TYR A 716 -12.50 -20.57 5.47
CA TYR A 716 -11.21 -20.08 5.97
C TYR A 716 -10.81 -20.90 7.21
N PRO A 717 -9.53 -21.31 7.35
CA PRO A 717 -9.04 -21.99 8.54
C PRO A 717 -9.26 -21.16 9.80
N GLY A 718 -9.75 -21.79 10.88
CA GLY A 718 -9.99 -21.12 12.16
C GLY A 718 -11.47 -20.88 12.49
N TRP A 719 -12.40 -21.12 11.55
CA TRP A 719 -13.80 -21.30 11.90
C TRP A 719 -13.98 -22.63 12.64
N SER A 720 -14.71 -22.60 13.74
CA SER A 720 -15.14 -23.78 14.48
C SER A 720 -16.62 -24.07 14.21
N CYS A 721 -16.99 -25.34 14.26
CA CYS A 721 -18.39 -25.78 14.11
C CYS A 721 -18.74 -26.72 15.25
N THR A 722 -19.98 -26.60 15.74
CA THR A 722 -20.58 -27.59 16.62
C THR A 722 -21.93 -28.00 16.06
N VAL A 723 -22.24 -29.30 16.21
CA VAL A 723 -23.58 -29.87 15.95
C VAL A 723 -24.10 -30.37 17.28
N ASP A 724 -25.20 -29.79 17.75
CA ASP A 724 -25.80 -30.06 19.09
C ASP A 724 -24.77 -29.92 20.23
N GLY A 725 -23.87 -28.91 20.11
CA GLY A 725 -22.80 -28.63 21.06
C GLY A 725 -21.60 -29.57 20.96
N GLN A 726 -21.57 -30.55 20.05
CA GLN A 726 -20.40 -31.40 19.81
C GLN A 726 -19.55 -30.82 18.66
N PRO A 727 -18.24 -30.76 18.83
CA PRO A 727 -17.37 -30.21 17.79
C PRO A 727 -17.37 -31.08 16.53
N VAL A 728 -17.49 -30.43 15.38
CA VAL A 728 -17.43 -31.05 14.05
C VAL A 728 -16.44 -30.27 13.20
N GLU A 729 -15.62 -30.96 12.43
CA GLU A 729 -14.65 -30.35 11.51
C GLU A 729 -15.38 -29.83 10.26
N ILE A 730 -14.97 -28.63 9.78
CA ILE A 730 -15.52 -28.01 8.58
C ILE A 730 -14.65 -28.40 7.39
N GLY A 731 -15.24 -28.99 6.35
CA GLY A 731 -14.59 -29.22 5.07
C GLY A 731 -14.79 -28.07 4.10
N ARG A 732 -13.96 -28.04 3.04
CA ARG A 732 -14.11 -27.12 1.93
C ARG A 732 -14.75 -27.83 0.74
N ALA A 733 -15.82 -27.26 0.20
CA ALA A 733 -16.50 -27.72 -0.99
C ALA A 733 -16.72 -26.56 -1.98
N ASN A 734 -17.04 -26.89 -3.24
CA ASN A 734 -17.29 -25.93 -4.30
C ASN A 734 -16.22 -24.84 -4.37
N TYR A 735 -14.95 -25.25 -4.21
CA TYR A 735 -13.74 -24.45 -4.29
C TYR A 735 -13.53 -23.44 -3.14
N VAL A 736 -14.58 -22.82 -2.62
CA VAL A 736 -14.49 -21.73 -1.62
C VAL A 736 -15.50 -21.87 -0.47
N LEU A 737 -16.45 -22.80 -0.51
CA LEU A 737 -17.54 -22.88 0.45
C LEU A 737 -17.26 -23.87 1.59
N ARG A 738 -18.02 -23.73 2.69
CA ARG A 738 -17.96 -24.65 3.84
C ARG A 738 -18.92 -25.80 3.63
N ALA A 739 -18.53 -27.00 4.09
CA ALA A 739 -19.41 -28.16 4.14
C ALA A 739 -19.17 -28.96 5.42
N ILE A 740 -20.24 -29.58 5.93
CA ILE A 740 -20.18 -30.50 7.05
C ILE A 740 -21.08 -31.72 6.78
N GLN A 741 -20.75 -32.82 7.42
CA GLN A 741 -21.65 -33.99 7.45
C GLN A 741 -22.57 -33.92 8.68
N VAL A 742 -23.84 -34.14 8.49
CA VAL A 742 -24.84 -34.25 9.59
C VAL A 742 -25.49 -35.64 9.61
N LYS A 743 -25.81 -36.10 10.81
CA LYS A 743 -26.53 -37.37 11.01
C LYS A 743 -28.01 -37.21 10.70
N PRO A 744 -28.78 -38.33 10.54
CA PRO A 744 -30.22 -38.25 10.48
C PRO A 744 -30.84 -37.62 11.74
N GLY A 745 -31.80 -36.72 11.57
CA GLY A 745 -32.52 -36.08 12.68
C GLY A 745 -32.63 -34.55 12.54
N GLN A 746 -33.01 -33.94 13.64
CA GLN A 746 -33.00 -32.48 13.80
C GLN A 746 -31.76 -32.07 14.58
N HIS A 747 -31.03 -31.10 14.07
CA HIS A 747 -29.77 -30.66 14.64
C HIS A 747 -29.65 -29.14 14.67
N LYS A 748 -28.96 -28.63 15.69
CA LYS A 748 -28.53 -27.23 15.76
C LYS A 748 -27.06 -27.15 15.41
N VAL A 749 -26.75 -26.41 14.32
CA VAL A 749 -25.38 -26.16 13.88
C VAL A 749 -25.01 -24.74 14.28
N VAL A 750 -23.87 -24.60 14.96
CA VAL A 750 -23.30 -23.31 15.34
C VAL A 750 -21.90 -23.21 14.79
N MET A 751 -21.61 -22.14 14.01
CA MET A 751 -20.29 -21.83 13.50
C MET A 751 -19.79 -20.54 14.12
N GLU A 752 -18.54 -20.54 14.60
CA GLU A 752 -17.92 -19.37 15.24
C GLU A 752 -16.51 -19.13 14.73
N PHE A 753 -16.16 -17.86 14.56
CA PHE A 753 -14.81 -17.40 14.24
C PHE A 753 -14.20 -16.64 15.43
N ARG A 754 -13.52 -17.36 16.31
CA ARG A 754 -12.87 -16.83 17.51
C ARG A 754 -11.43 -17.36 17.63
N PRO A 755 -10.43 -16.67 17.01
CA PRO A 755 -9.03 -17.11 17.05
C PRO A 755 -8.48 -17.17 18.48
N LYS A 756 -8.08 -18.36 18.93
CA LYS A 756 -7.54 -18.59 20.30
C LYS A 756 -6.19 -17.88 20.52
N SER A 757 -5.43 -17.63 19.46
CA SER A 757 -4.15 -16.91 19.46
C SER A 757 -4.27 -15.45 19.91
N LEU A 758 -5.48 -14.86 19.84
CA LEU A 758 -5.68 -13.43 20.14
C LEU A 758 -5.29 -13.10 21.59
N ALA A 759 -5.80 -13.83 22.59
CA ALA A 759 -5.52 -13.58 24.00
C ALA A 759 -4.02 -13.72 24.32
N THR A 760 -3.35 -14.73 23.74
CA THR A 760 -1.93 -14.96 23.93
C THR A 760 -1.09 -13.83 23.32
N THR A 761 -1.41 -13.43 22.09
CA THR A 761 -0.68 -12.37 21.40
C THR A 761 -0.89 -11.00 22.07
N GLU A 762 -2.10 -10.67 22.53
CA GLU A 762 -2.37 -9.45 23.29
C GLU A 762 -1.60 -9.41 24.63
N THR A 763 -1.53 -10.53 25.34
CA THR A 763 -0.72 -10.61 26.59
C THR A 763 0.75 -10.31 26.32
N ILE A 764 1.34 -10.91 25.28
CA ILE A 764 2.73 -10.66 24.88
C ILE A 764 2.92 -9.18 24.51
N ALA A 765 1.99 -8.60 23.77
CA ALA A 765 2.05 -7.20 23.36
C ALA A 765 2.04 -6.24 24.57
N TYR A 766 1.19 -6.45 25.56
CA TYR A 766 1.16 -5.64 26.77
C TYR A 766 2.43 -5.76 27.60
N ILE A 767 3.01 -6.97 27.74
CA ILE A 767 4.30 -7.16 28.43
C ILE A 767 5.40 -6.34 27.74
N ALA A 768 5.47 -6.40 26.40
CA ALA A 768 6.46 -5.66 25.63
C ALA A 768 6.24 -4.13 25.73
N LEU A 769 4.98 -3.68 25.70
CA LEU A 769 4.61 -2.26 25.82
C LEU A 769 5.03 -1.70 27.18
N ILE A 770 4.76 -2.42 28.26
CA ILE A 770 5.20 -2.04 29.61
C ILE A 770 6.73 -1.95 29.69
N ALA A 771 7.44 -2.95 29.13
CA ALA A 771 8.91 -2.92 29.11
C ALA A 771 9.46 -1.70 28.36
N LEU A 772 8.86 -1.33 27.23
CA LEU A 772 9.22 -0.12 26.47
C LEU A 772 8.94 1.16 27.26
N PHE A 773 7.79 1.27 27.92
CA PHE A 773 7.48 2.44 28.76
C PHE A 773 8.46 2.60 29.91
N ILE A 774 8.82 1.52 30.57
CA ILE A 774 9.87 1.53 31.62
C ILE A 774 11.20 2.04 31.04
N ALA A 775 11.61 1.54 29.87
CA ALA A 775 12.85 1.98 29.20
C ALA A 775 12.81 3.48 28.87
N VAL A 776 11.69 3.99 28.37
CA VAL A 776 11.48 5.43 28.07
C VAL A 776 11.59 6.27 29.35
N ILE A 777 10.83 5.91 30.39
CA ILE A 777 10.82 6.64 31.69
C ILE A 777 12.22 6.69 32.30
N VAL A 778 12.90 5.53 32.37
CA VAL A 778 14.27 5.44 32.95
C VAL A 778 15.26 6.27 32.12
N SER A 779 15.14 6.22 30.79
CA SER A 779 15.97 7.04 29.85
C SER A 779 15.80 8.54 30.11
N VAL A 780 14.55 9.01 30.24
CA VAL A 780 14.22 10.42 30.53
C VAL A 780 14.76 10.83 31.90
N VAL A 781 14.48 10.04 32.95
CA VAL A 781 14.94 10.35 34.33
C VAL A 781 16.45 10.46 34.42
N LEU A 782 17.19 9.50 33.80
CA LEU A 782 18.65 9.54 33.79
C LEU A 782 19.21 10.72 32.99
N SER A 783 18.53 11.09 31.88
CA SER A 783 18.91 12.24 31.06
C SER A 783 18.73 13.56 31.84
N VAL A 784 17.60 13.74 32.55
CA VAL A 784 17.34 14.91 33.40
C VAL A 784 18.36 15.00 34.55
N LYS A 785 18.60 13.91 35.25
CA LYS A 785 19.63 13.87 36.37
C LYS A 785 21.02 14.21 35.85
N LYS A 786 21.41 13.78 34.65
CA LYS A 786 22.71 14.11 34.07
C LYS A 786 22.83 15.58 33.70
N ASN A 787 21.75 16.20 33.17
CA ASN A 787 21.72 17.61 32.83
C ASN A 787 21.66 18.51 34.08
N ALA A 788 20.98 18.08 35.15
CA ALA A 788 20.94 18.82 36.42
C ALA A 788 22.30 18.80 37.18
N LYS A 789 23.22 17.90 36.84
CA LYS A 789 24.57 17.84 37.40
C LYS A 789 25.65 18.59 36.58
N LYS A 790 25.26 19.09 35.39
CA LYS A 790 26.09 19.97 34.59
C LYS A 790 25.69 21.43 34.76
#